data_a320916aba67717ce934677907f3d324
#
_entry.id   a320916aba67717ce934677907f3d324
#
_cell.length_a   1.000
_cell.length_b   1.000
_cell.length_c   1.000
_cell.angle_alpha   90.00
_cell.angle_beta   90.00
_cell.angle_gamma   90.00
#
_symmetry.space_group_name_H-M   'P 1'
#
loop_
_entity.id
_entity.type
_entity.pdbx_description
1 polymer ?
#
loop_
_entity_poly.entity_id
_entity_poly.type
_entity_poly.pdbx_seq_one_letter_code
_entity_poly.pdbx_strand_id
1 'polypeptide(L)'
;MISIIDLPKRILKSRKELIQNLQSLYVSQSSEAEGGCGVLGVISSVPIRGKYLVQSMIQMHNRGNGKGGGITAIGLSAEQMGVSSKILEGDYLLQVAYIDSTIRNEVENCYIYPNFIVHSKQLVPTIKDYRSIGLEVKPPEVWRYFVRVKKELLQVFVESNKLNQLDLTQAEDEFVYRNSYALNKTYYTSLGEKKAFVVSHGKNMIVLKIVGYAEQVLQYYSLENIEAHIWICHQRYPTKGKIWHPGGSHPFIGLHDALVHNGDFANYQSISEYLKQKNIFPLFLTDTEVAVLCWDLFTRIYRYPLEYVIEVFAPTTERDFIMLSEEKQRIYKALQTTHIHCSPDGPWFFIIGRNDPYLKNHQLIGITDTSMLRPQVFALQERDVQIGLIGSEKQAVDMLLQTLANDDKRFYPKADRYWYARGGSYTDGGAFIFTLDPEKNLTCTDKFGKRIVSAGFQHHQKRVCFHDSGYIMNQYEDLSGKNSFNLFNYISKHIPEWDYETITSIMENFRCRVEKNKKERKDIIDVLTLLIDKRYSTGSHRRSGLITLFEKTLFEVFDKSPTIGSSLDSIFYLITFDERKKLRSPSHPNDTLIIDVSGFEPEGVNGTCQFLDLVYQMGWRNVIAYRFNGQRNFGAGLIAKQNMKIDLYGRVGDCLAAFADGPEFYVHESVQDSVAYCFKSGKLVIYGDVGKTFEYGAKGGVAFILGDLIDRPLINSVGSTTAVINGSCKDYMGESCMAARGFIILNGMTFDDNGVLVEQETPYHGGNLFPLAAASTIYLRDPRNTIHEDQLNGSRIVSLSIEDWKKILPLLKENEKLFGIRVEDLLTVDGILKKPEEVYRKVIPIEVTALTKYEQGI
;
A
#
# COMPACT_ATOMS: atom_id res chain seq x y z
N MET A 1 -11.88 36.38 -48.94
CA MET A 1 -10.87 35.58 -48.27
C MET A 1 -10.86 35.97 -46.79
N ILE A 2 -11.34 35.12 -45.91
CA ILE A 2 -11.27 35.34 -44.46
C ILE A 2 -9.83 35.11 -44.07
N SER A 3 -9.20 36.13 -43.50
CA SER A 3 -7.82 36.02 -43.00
C SER A 3 -7.72 34.88 -41.98
N ILE A 4 -6.73 34.01 -42.14
CA ILE A 4 -6.46 32.87 -41.23
C ILE A 4 -6.24 33.35 -39.78
N ILE A 5 -5.87 34.60 -39.58
CA ILE A 5 -5.67 35.25 -38.27
C ILE A 5 -6.99 35.50 -37.54
N ASP A 6 -8.12 35.55 -38.23
CA ASP A 6 -9.43 35.85 -37.62
C ASP A 6 -10.21 34.62 -37.15
N LEU A 7 -9.81 33.44 -37.63
CA LEU A 7 -10.46 32.18 -37.27
C LEU A 7 -10.32 31.82 -35.80
N PRO A 8 -9.13 31.87 -35.13
CA PRO A 8 -8.98 31.65 -33.72
C PRO A 8 -9.80 32.62 -32.86
N LYS A 9 -9.83 33.89 -33.22
CA LYS A 9 -10.66 34.91 -32.51
C LYS A 9 -12.15 34.63 -32.62
N ARG A 10 -12.63 34.17 -33.76
CA ARG A 10 -14.03 33.80 -33.97
C ARG A 10 -14.39 32.55 -33.14
N ILE A 11 -13.52 31.54 -33.11
CA ILE A 11 -13.70 30.33 -32.30
C ILE A 11 -13.76 30.70 -30.82
N LEU A 12 -12.83 31.53 -30.34
CA LEU A 12 -12.78 31.96 -28.95
C LEU A 12 -14.01 32.79 -28.58
N LYS A 13 -14.48 33.68 -29.48
CA LYS A 13 -15.69 34.48 -29.28
C LYS A 13 -16.94 33.61 -29.21
N SER A 14 -17.10 32.67 -30.14
CA SER A 14 -18.19 31.70 -30.16
C SER A 14 -18.24 30.84 -28.88
N ARG A 15 -17.08 30.35 -28.43
CA ARG A 15 -16.98 29.61 -27.17
C ARG A 15 -17.29 30.45 -25.96
N LYS A 16 -16.88 31.72 -25.95
CA LYS A 16 -17.18 32.66 -24.87
C LYS A 16 -18.68 32.96 -24.76
N GLU A 17 -19.35 33.09 -25.91
CA GLU A 17 -20.80 33.28 -25.98
C GLU A 17 -21.57 32.01 -25.52
N LEU A 18 -21.10 30.82 -25.87
CA LEU A 18 -21.63 29.57 -25.40
C LEU A 18 -21.47 29.42 -23.85
N ILE A 19 -20.34 29.81 -23.31
CA ILE A 19 -20.06 29.79 -21.88
C ILE A 19 -20.90 30.83 -21.12
N GLN A 20 -21.15 32.01 -21.72
CA GLN A 20 -21.98 33.05 -21.10
C GLN A 20 -23.45 32.65 -21.02
N ASN A 21 -23.94 31.82 -21.94
CA ASN A 21 -25.31 31.29 -21.94
C ASN A 21 -25.49 30.01 -21.09
N LEU A 22 -24.41 29.36 -20.72
CA LEU A 22 -24.41 28.38 -19.65
C LEU A 22 -24.47 29.14 -18.33
N GLN A 23 -25.69 29.35 -17.80
CA GLN A 23 -25.80 29.67 -16.38
C GLN A 23 -24.87 28.73 -15.63
N SER A 24 -23.97 29.32 -14.84
CA SER A 24 -22.95 28.60 -14.07
C SER A 24 -23.60 27.39 -13.43
N LEU A 25 -23.41 26.23 -14.03
CA LEU A 25 -23.34 25.03 -13.26
C LEU A 25 -22.10 25.25 -12.38
N TYR A 26 -22.35 25.77 -11.19
CA TYR A 26 -21.44 25.57 -10.09
C TYR A 26 -21.39 24.04 -9.92
N VAL A 27 -20.49 23.43 -10.63
CA VAL A 27 -19.94 22.16 -10.21
C VAL A 27 -19.31 22.51 -8.90
N SER A 28 -20.01 22.21 -7.81
CA SER A 28 -19.35 22.13 -6.52
C SER A 28 -18.15 21.25 -6.80
N GLN A 29 -16.95 21.79 -6.62
CA GLN A 29 -15.75 20.98 -6.55
C GLN A 29 -15.88 20.14 -5.28
N SER A 30 -16.67 19.06 -5.38
CA SER A 30 -16.41 17.93 -4.53
C SER A 30 -15.03 17.45 -4.95
N SER A 31 -14.08 17.46 -4.04
CA SER A 31 -12.80 16.80 -4.26
C SER A 31 -13.11 15.40 -4.79
N GLU A 32 -12.89 15.19 -6.09
CA GLU A 32 -13.04 13.87 -6.68
C GLU A 32 -11.97 13.00 -6.02
N ALA A 33 -12.42 12.01 -5.27
CA ALA A 33 -11.52 11.04 -4.68
C ALA A 33 -10.82 10.27 -5.80
N GLU A 34 -9.52 10.09 -5.69
CA GLU A 34 -8.74 9.27 -6.63
C GLU A 34 -9.30 7.85 -6.66
N GLY A 35 -9.37 7.24 -7.85
CA GLY A 35 -10.06 5.97 -8.05
C GLY A 35 -9.52 4.83 -7.19
N GLY A 36 -10.40 4.19 -6.43
CA GLY A 36 -10.15 3.01 -5.60
C GLY A 36 -10.57 3.22 -4.14
N CYS A 37 -10.90 2.11 -3.45
CA CYS A 37 -11.27 2.16 -2.04
C CYS A 37 -10.05 2.26 -1.13
N GLY A 38 -10.19 2.91 0.03
CA GLY A 38 -9.22 2.82 1.14
C GLY A 38 -9.47 1.55 1.94
N VAL A 39 -8.50 0.65 1.98
CA VAL A 39 -8.58 -0.60 2.75
C VAL A 39 -7.37 -0.77 3.66
N LEU A 40 -7.61 -1.28 4.86
CA LEU A 40 -6.57 -1.60 5.82
C LEU A 40 -6.96 -2.87 6.56
N GLY A 41 -6.07 -3.85 6.61
CA GLY A 41 -6.14 -5.03 7.45
C GLY A 41 -4.93 -5.09 8.38
N VAL A 42 -5.14 -5.49 9.62
CA VAL A 42 -4.06 -5.73 10.59
C VAL A 42 -4.36 -6.98 11.39
N ILE A 43 -3.32 -7.76 11.66
CA ILE A 43 -3.32 -8.89 12.57
C ILE A 43 -2.11 -8.81 13.50
N SER A 44 -2.32 -9.02 14.79
CA SER A 44 -1.25 -8.90 15.80
C SER A 44 -1.28 -10.05 16.80
N SER A 45 -0.10 -10.47 17.25
CA SER A 45 0.07 -11.47 18.31
C SER A 45 -0.47 -11.03 19.66
N VAL A 46 -0.60 -9.71 19.86
CA VAL A 46 -1.30 -9.12 21.02
C VAL A 46 -2.52 -8.35 20.54
N PRO A 47 -3.63 -8.30 21.29
CA PRO A 47 -4.78 -7.49 20.90
C PRO A 47 -4.42 -6.00 20.82
N ILE A 48 -4.93 -5.32 19.82
CA ILE A 48 -4.75 -3.87 19.65
C ILE A 48 -6.09 -3.15 19.70
N ARG A 49 -6.09 -1.91 20.23
CA ARG A 49 -7.30 -1.09 20.38
C ARG A 49 -7.68 -0.42 19.07
N GLY A 50 -8.99 -0.28 18.84
CA GLY A 50 -9.53 0.38 17.65
C GLY A 50 -9.05 1.83 17.47
N LYS A 51 -8.73 2.56 18.55
CA LYS A 51 -8.25 3.95 18.46
C LYS A 51 -7.02 4.13 17.56
N TYR A 52 -6.15 3.10 17.45
CA TYR A 52 -4.94 3.18 16.65
C TYR A 52 -5.19 3.21 15.14
N LEU A 53 -6.36 2.74 14.70
CA LEU A 53 -6.74 2.71 13.29
C LEU A 53 -7.19 4.08 12.76
N VAL A 54 -7.64 4.98 13.63
CA VAL A 54 -8.28 6.26 13.28
C VAL A 54 -7.40 7.09 12.34
N GLN A 55 -6.15 7.33 12.71
CA GLN A 55 -5.25 8.17 11.93
C GLN A 55 -4.88 7.53 10.58
N SER A 56 -4.74 6.20 10.54
CA SER A 56 -4.47 5.47 9.30
C SER A 56 -5.62 5.58 8.30
N MET A 57 -6.87 5.56 8.79
CA MET A 57 -8.03 5.71 7.92
C MET A 57 -8.18 7.15 7.42
N ILE A 58 -7.91 8.15 8.25
CA ILE A 58 -7.89 9.56 7.85
C ILE A 58 -6.84 9.80 6.74
N GLN A 59 -5.68 9.15 6.81
CA GLN A 59 -4.65 9.23 5.75
C GLN A 59 -5.16 8.80 4.37
N MET A 60 -6.16 7.92 4.32
CA MET A 60 -6.73 7.40 3.09
C MET A 60 -8.06 8.05 2.67
N HIS A 61 -8.39 9.27 3.16
CA HIS A 61 -9.61 9.98 2.74
C HIS A 61 -9.65 10.29 1.24
N ASN A 62 -8.49 10.43 0.58
CA ASN A 62 -8.38 10.52 -0.88
C ASN A 62 -8.94 9.29 -1.62
N ARG A 63 -8.99 8.13 -0.94
CA ARG A 63 -9.51 6.86 -1.48
C ARG A 63 -10.93 6.55 -1.01
N GLY A 64 -11.65 7.53 -0.51
CA GLY A 64 -13.02 7.39 -0.06
C GLY A 64 -13.80 8.69 -0.19
N ASN A 65 -15.11 8.60 -0.30
CA ASN A 65 -15.96 9.79 -0.41
C ASN A 65 -16.94 9.92 0.76
N GLY A 66 -16.73 9.20 1.85
CA GLY A 66 -17.61 9.24 3.02
C GLY A 66 -19.03 8.68 2.81
N LYS A 67 -19.27 7.92 1.72
CA LYS A 67 -20.60 7.35 1.42
C LYS A 67 -20.71 5.85 1.76
N GLY A 68 -19.72 5.30 2.44
CA GLY A 68 -19.77 3.93 2.95
C GLY A 68 -18.49 3.56 3.66
N GLY A 69 -18.59 3.31 4.96
CA GLY A 69 -17.50 2.85 5.81
C GLY A 69 -17.91 1.64 6.62
N GLY A 70 -16.95 0.81 6.96
CA GLY A 70 -17.20 -0.30 7.85
C GLY A 70 -15.94 -0.95 8.38
N ILE A 71 -16.14 -1.74 9.42
CA ILE A 71 -15.07 -2.35 10.21
C ILE A 71 -15.45 -3.78 10.57
N THR A 72 -14.44 -4.65 10.60
CA THR A 72 -14.51 -5.97 11.24
C THR A 72 -13.46 -6.05 12.34
N ALA A 73 -13.79 -6.68 13.47
CA ALA A 73 -12.85 -7.07 14.51
C ALA A 73 -13.03 -8.56 14.83
N ILE A 74 -11.90 -9.29 14.94
CA ILE A 74 -11.86 -10.74 15.20
C ILE A 74 -10.85 -11.02 16.32
N GLY A 75 -11.13 -12.03 17.15
CA GLY A 75 -10.30 -12.34 18.30
C GLY A 75 -10.50 -11.31 19.41
N LEU A 76 -11.74 -11.13 19.83
CA LEU A 76 -12.22 -10.14 20.79
C LEU A 76 -11.89 -10.53 22.24
N SER A 77 -11.95 -9.57 23.15
CA SER A 77 -11.88 -9.79 24.59
C SER A 77 -13.25 -10.18 25.15
N ALA A 78 -13.32 -11.32 25.82
CA ALA A 78 -14.56 -11.81 26.47
C ALA A 78 -15.05 -10.81 27.53
N GLU A 79 -14.14 -10.23 28.31
CA GLU A 79 -14.45 -9.21 29.33
C GLU A 79 -15.10 -7.98 28.70
N GLN A 80 -14.54 -7.46 27.61
CA GLN A 80 -15.08 -6.29 26.92
C GLN A 80 -16.41 -6.59 26.19
N MET A 81 -16.63 -7.86 25.82
CA MET A 81 -17.92 -8.31 25.28
C MET A 81 -18.94 -8.64 26.37
N GLY A 82 -18.59 -8.56 27.66
CA GLY A 82 -19.47 -8.83 28.78
C GLY A 82 -19.97 -10.27 28.86
N VAL A 83 -19.16 -11.22 28.42
CA VAL A 83 -19.46 -12.67 28.44
C VAL A 83 -18.26 -13.48 28.92
N SER A 84 -18.47 -14.76 29.26
CA SER A 84 -17.34 -15.64 29.54
C SER A 84 -16.58 -16.05 28.26
N SER A 85 -15.31 -16.42 28.39
CA SER A 85 -14.51 -16.95 27.25
C SER A 85 -15.20 -18.15 26.61
N LYS A 86 -15.86 -19.00 27.39
CA LYS A 86 -16.61 -20.15 26.87
C LYS A 86 -17.79 -19.73 25.96
N ILE A 87 -18.48 -18.65 26.30
CA ILE A 87 -19.55 -18.08 25.45
C ILE A 87 -18.94 -17.43 24.21
N LEU A 88 -17.91 -16.62 24.37
CA LEU A 88 -17.30 -15.92 23.23
C LEU A 88 -16.75 -16.90 22.16
N GLU A 89 -16.07 -17.96 22.57
CA GLU A 89 -15.50 -18.96 21.66
C GLU A 89 -16.52 -19.97 21.13
N GLY A 90 -17.51 -20.28 21.98
CA GLY A 90 -18.47 -21.31 21.68
C GLY A 90 -19.67 -20.83 20.85
N ASP A 91 -20.26 -19.70 21.22
CA ASP A 91 -21.51 -19.21 20.65
C ASP A 91 -21.30 -18.47 19.33
N TYR A 92 -22.36 -18.43 18.54
CA TYR A 92 -22.42 -17.50 17.40
C TYR A 92 -22.75 -16.11 17.92
N LEU A 93 -21.98 -15.13 17.46
CA LEU A 93 -22.21 -13.71 17.72
C LEU A 93 -23.05 -13.15 16.57
N LEU A 94 -24.37 -13.31 16.72
CA LEU A 94 -25.33 -12.80 15.76
C LEU A 94 -25.56 -11.31 16.01
N GLN A 95 -25.19 -10.46 15.05
CA GLN A 95 -25.45 -9.03 15.08
C GLN A 95 -26.52 -8.66 14.05
N VAL A 96 -27.57 -7.98 14.48
CA VAL A 96 -28.63 -7.48 13.62
C VAL A 96 -28.64 -5.96 13.67
N ALA A 97 -28.54 -5.34 12.49
CA ALA A 97 -28.68 -3.90 12.33
C ALA A 97 -30.13 -3.57 12.02
N TYR A 98 -30.75 -2.76 12.86
CA TYR A 98 -32.11 -2.26 12.72
C TYR A 98 -32.08 -0.84 12.20
N ILE A 99 -32.55 -0.63 10.97
CA ILE A 99 -32.77 0.68 10.38
C ILE A 99 -34.09 1.23 10.93
N ASP A 100 -35.09 0.36 10.99
CA ASP A 100 -36.32 0.60 11.71
C ASP A 100 -36.30 -0.21 13.03
N SER A 101 -36.04 0.48 14.13
CA SER A 101 -35.96 -0.15 15.45
C SER A 101 -37.34 -0.69 15.95
N THR A 102 -38.44 -0.31 15.34
CA THR A 102 -39.78 -0.75 15.76
C THR A 102 -40.03 -2.24 15.47
N ILE A 103 -39.33 -2.79 14.44
CA ILE A 103 -39.52 -4.21 14.07
C ILE A 103 -38.66 -5.17 14.90
N ARG A 104 -37.84 -4.70 15.84
CA ARG A 104 -36.93 -5.54 16.59
C ARG A 104 -37.64 -6.71 17.27
N ASN A 105 -38.75 -6.45 17.97
CA ASN A 105 -39.48 -7.48 18.68
C ASN A 105 -40.03 -8.55 17.71
N GLU A 106 -40.44 -8.15 16.53
CA GLU A 106 -40.88 -9.08 15.48
C GLU A 106 -39.74 -9.97 15.01
N VAL A 107 -38.59 -9.38 14.68
CA VAL A 107 -37.36 -10.13 14.28
C VAL A 107 -36.95 -11.11 15.38
N GLU A 108 -36.91 -10.67 16.64
CA GLU A 108 -36.56 -11.52 17.78
C GLU A 108 -37.53 -12.70 17.93
N ASN A 109 -38.80 -12.45 17.82
CA ASN A 109 -39.84 -13.47 17.97
C ASN A 109 -39.93 -14.45 16.79
N CYS A 110 -39.53 -14.02 15.59
CA CYS A 110 -39.57 -14.88 14.40
C CYS A 110 -38.25 -15.63 14.13
N TYR A 111 -37.11 -15.00 14.38
CA TYR A 111 -35.82 -15.52 13.92
C TYR A 111 -34.80 -15.80 15.06
N ILE A 112 -34.97 -15.23 16.26
CA ILE A 112 -34.03 -15.39 17.36
C ILE A 112 -34.53 -16.39 18.39
N TYR A 113 -35.57 -16.03 19.15
CA TYR A 113 -36.05 -16.83 20.28
C TYR A 113 -36.62 -18.21 19.91
N PRO A 114 -37.28 -18.39 18.75
CA PRO A 114 -37.70 -19.73 18.38
C PRO A 114 -36.54 -20.67 18.10
N ASN A 115 -35.48 -20.17 17.51
CA ASN A 115 -34.42 -20.94 16.91
C ASN A 115 -33.21 -21.14 17.82
N PHE A 116 -32.95 -20.20 18.73
CA PHE A 116 -31.70 -20.15 19.50
C PHE A 116 -31.97 -20.13 21.01
N ILE A 117 -30.97 -20.67 21.74
CA ILE A 117 -30.74 -20.36 23.14
C ILE A 117 -29.90 -19.08 23.14
N VAL A 118 -30.38 -18.01 23.75
CA VAL A 118 -29.70 -16.71 23.85
C VAL A 118 -29.00 -16.63 25.21
N HIS A 119 -27.67 -16.71 25.24
CA HIS A 119 -26.89 -16.59 26.46
C HIS A 119 -26.63 -15.13 26.85
N SER A 120 -26.55 -14.22 25.91
CA SER A 120 -26.45 -12.79 26.17
C SER A 120 -27.07 -11.99 25.03
N LYS A 121 -27.65 -10.86 25.36
CA LYS A 121 -28.26 -9.89 24.44
C LYS A 121 -27.84 -8.50 24.84
N GLN A 122 -27.27 -7.74 23.89
CA GLN A 122 -26.69 -6.43 24.19
C GLN A 122 -26.95 -5.46 23.04
N LEU A 123 -27.28 -4.22 23.38
CA LEU A 123 -27.24 -3.09 22.42
C LEU A 123 -25.78 -2.65 22.26
N VAL A 124 -25.33 -2.48 21.03
CA VAL A 124 -24.01 -1.88 20.75
C VAL A 124 -24.01 -0.43 21.20
N PRO A 125 -23.07 -0.01 22.06
CA PRO A 125 -22.98 1.37 22.50
C PRO A 125 -22.78 2.34 21.35
N THR A 126 -23.40 3.51 21.40
CA THR A 126 -23.27 4.57 20.40
C THR A 126 -23.11 5.93 21.06
N ILE A 127 -22.51 6.87 20.35
CA ILE A 127 -22.54 8.28 20.77
C ILE A 127 -23.95 8.84 20.63
N LYS A 128 -24.30 9.84 21.43
CA LYS A 128 -25.67 10.41 21.46
C LYS A 128 -26.01 11.19 20.20
N ASP A 129 -25.08 11.97 19.68
CA ASP A 129 -25.29 12.79 18.50
C ASP A 129 -24.32 12.37 17.37
N TYR A 130 -24.85 11.71 16.36
CA TYR A 130 -24.08 11.25 15.19
C TYR A 130 -23.54 12.40 14.33
N ARG A 131 -24.19 13.59 14.40
CA ARG A 131 -23.76 14.77 13.65
C ARG A 131 -22.49 15.40 14.22
N SER A 132 -22.22 15.18 15.49
CA SER A 132 -21.00 15.70 16.13
C SER A 132 -19.70 15.17 15.53
N ILE A 133 -19.75 14.03 14.84
CA ILE A 133 -18.62 13.43 14.09
C ILE A 133 -18.78 13.58 12.58
N GLY A 134 -19.65 14.49 12.10
CA GLY A 134 -19.82 14.80 10.68
C GLY A 134 -20.63 13.80 9.87
N LEU A 135 -21.39 12.88 10.47
CA LEU A 135 -22.26 11.98 9.75
C LEU A 135 -23.53 12.67 9.24
N GLU A 136 -23.84 12.47 7.96
CA GLU A 136 -25.06 12.98 7.32
C GLU A 136 -26.29 12.12 7.62
N VAL A 137 -26.08 10.80 7.76
CA VAL A 137 -27.13 9.79 7.94
C VAL A 137 -26.96 9.13 9.30
N LYS A 138 -28.06 9.01 10.06
CA LYS A 138 -28.05 8.28 11.34
C LYS A 138 -27.74 6.79 11.07
N PRO A 139 -26.68 6.24 11.69
CA PRO A 139 -26.39 4.81 11.55
C PRO A 139 -27.48 3.93 12.20
N PRO A 140 -27.59 2.66 11.78
CA PRO A 140 -28.55 1.73 12.34
C PRO A 140 -28.27 1.41 13.81
N GLU A 141 -29.31 1.06 14.54
CA GLU A 141 -29.23 0.46 15.86
C GLU A 141 -28.78 -1.00 15.73
N VAL A 142 -27.69 -1.42 16.39
CA VAL A 142 -27.16 -2.78 16.26
C VAL A 142 -27.31 -3.50 17.58
N TRP A 143 -27.93 -4.67 17.55
CA TRP A 143 -28.03 -5.58 18.67
C TRP A 143 -27.17 -6.81 18.47
N ARG A 144 -26.48 -7.24 19.53
CA ARG A 144 -25.65 -8.45 19.62
C ARG A 144 -26.40 -9.53 20.40
N TYR A 145 -26.39 -10.74 19.85
CA TYR A 145 -26.98 -11.93 20.48
C TYR A 145 -25.91 -13.02 20.48
N PHE A 146 -25.48 -13.47 21.65
CA PHE A 146 -24.66 -14.67 21.80
C PHE A 146 -25.58 -15.88 21.85
N VAL A 147 -25.52 -16.73 20.83
CA VAL A 147 -26.55 -17.73 20.57
C VAL A 147 -25.99 -19.11 20.26
N ARG A 148 -26.75 -20.13 20.62
CA ARG A 148 -26.59 -21.51 20.20
C ARG A 148 -27.88 -22.01 19.62
N VAL A 149 -27.81 -22.89 18.61
CA VAL A 149 -29.01 -23.54 18.06
C VAL A 149 -29.60 -24.48 19.08
N LYS A 150 -30.94 -24.50 19.24
CA LYS A 150 -31.63 -25.46 20.10
C LYS A 150 -31.44 -26.87 19.57
N LYS A 151 -31.01 -27.81 20.44
CA LYS A 151 -30.65 -29.16 20.05
C LYS A 151 -31.74 -29.91 19.30
N GLU A 152 -32.97 -29.76 19.79
CA GLU A 152 -34.16 -30.42 19.19
C GLU A 152 -34.40 -29.92 17.76
N LEU A 153 -34.22 -28.61 17.52
CA LEU A 153 -34.39 -28.04 16.21
C LEU A 153 -33.22 -28.41 15.28
N LEU A 154 -32.00 -28.49 15.79
CA LEU A 154 -30.86 -28.93 15.02
C LEU A 154 -31.04 -30.39 14.52
N GLN A 155 -31.55 -31.28 15.36
CA GLN A 155 -31.84 -32.64 14.96
C GLN A 155 -32.86 -32.70 13.83
N VAL A 156 -34.00 -32.02 14.02
CA VAL A 156 -35.06 -31.94 13.00
C VAL A 156 -34.54 -31.35 11.69
N PHE A 157 -33.66 -30.32 11.79
CA PHE A 157 -33.05 -29.71 10.64
C PHE A 157 -32.14 -30.67 9.87
N VAL A 158 -31.30 -31.43 10.57
CA VAL A 158 -30.41 -32.43 9.97
C VAL A 158 -31.20 -33.51 9.24
N GLU A 159 -32.23 -34.04 9.89
CA GLU A 159 -33.10 -35.10 9.31
C GLU A 159 -33.90 -34.59 8.11
N SER A 160 -34.57 -33.44 8.24
CA SER A 160 -35.41 -32.90 7.17
C SER A 160 -34.61 -32.44 5.92
N ASN A 161 -33.37 -32.00 6.09
CA ASN A 161 -32.47 -31.59 4.99
C ASN A 161 -31.50 -32.67 4.53
N LYS A 162 -31.59 -33.90 5.09
CA LYS A 162 -30.72 -35.04 4.75
C LYS A 162 -29.23 -34.71 4.93
N LEU A 163 -28.88 -34.01 6.01
CA LEU A 163 -27.51 -33.56 6.33
C LEU A 163 -26.75 -34.48 7.29
N ASN A 164 -27.15 -35.78 7.34
CA ASN A 164 -26.57 -36.77 8.27
C ASN A 164 -25.06 -37.01 8.07
N GLN A 165 -24.49 -36.59 6.93
CA GLN A 165 -23.05 -36.66 6.64
C GLN A 165 -22.25 -35.53 7.29
N LEU A 166 -22.90 -34.48 7.78
CA LEU A 166 -22.24 -33.36 8.47
C LEU A 166 -22.08 -33.69 9.95
N ASP A 167 -20.96 -33.24 10.56
CA ASP A 167 -20.89 -33.23 12.01
C ASP A 167 -21.83 -32.16 12.59
N LEU A 168 -22.07 -32.26 13.91
CA LEU A 168 -23.01 -31.35 14.60
C LEU A 168 -22.63 -29.87 14.48
N THR A 169 -21.34 -29.55 14.49
CA THR A 169 -20.85 -28.17 14.35
C THR A 169 -21.14 -27.63 12.97
N GLN A 170 -20.91 -28.43 11.96
CA GLN A 170 -21.18 -28.08 10.55
C GLN A 170 -22.68 -27.93 10.29
N ALA A 171 -23.49 -28.77 10.89
CA ALA A 171 -24.95 -28.67 10.80
C ALA A 171 -25.46 -27.40 11.51
N GLU A 172 -24.85 -27.05 12.65
CA GLU A 172 -25.15 -25.80 13.37
C GLU A 172 -24.74 -24.57 12.55
N ASP A 173 -23.55 -24.59 11.91
CA ASP A 173 -23.08 -23.54 11.00
C ASP A 173 -24.09 -23.31 9.86
N GLU A 174 -24.54 -24.36 9.24
CA GLU A 174 -25.51 -24.29 8.13
C GLU A 174 -26.88 -23.76 8.60
N PHE A 175 -27.33 -24.17 9.77
CA PHE A 175 -28.55 -23.67 10.37
C PHE A 175 -28.50 -22.16 10.60
N VAL A 176 -27.42 -21.68 11.25
CA VAL A 176 -27.21 -20.25 11.53
C VAL A 176 -27.15 -19.44 10.24
N TYR A 177 -26.41 -19.93 9.24
CA TYR A 177 -26.32 -19.30 7.92
C TYR A 177 -27.69 -19.16 7.28
N ARG A 178 -28.49 -20.25 7.21
CA ARG A 178 -29.84 -20.22 6.60
C ARG A 178 -30.82 -19.35 7.35
N ASN A 179 -30.76 -19.34 8.68
CA ASN A 179 -31.58 -18.47 9.50
C ASN A 179 -31.30 -16.99 9.24
N SER A 180 -30.01 -16.63 9.16
CA SER A 180 -29.58 -15.26 8.84
C SER A 180 -29.98 -14.85 7.44
N TYR A 181 -29.88 -15.77 6.47
CA TYR A 181 -30.36 -15.55 5.11
C TYR A 181 -31.89 -15.32 5.07
N ALA A 182 -32.65 -16.12 5.76
CA ALA A 182 -34.10 -15.98 5.82
C ALA A 182 -34.52 -14.64 6.46
N LEU A 183 -33.84 -14.21 7.53
CA LEU A 183 -34.04 -12.90 8.14
C LEU A 183 -33.77 -11.78 7.12
N ASN A 184 -32.61 -11.82 6.45
CA ASN A 184 -32.23 -10.84 5.46
C ASN A 184 -33.27 -10.79 4.32
N LYS A 185 -33.69 -11.94 3.80
CA LYS A 185 -34.68 -12.04 2.72
C LYS A 185 -36.01 -11.41 3.09
N THR A 186 -36.40 -11.50 4.36
CA THR A 186 -37.69 -10.97 4.84
C THR A 186 -37.63 -9.45 5.06
N TYR A 187 -36.55 -8.95 5.65
CA TYR A 187 -36.52 -7.55 6.12
C TYR A 187 -35.60 -6.64 5.31
N TYR A 188 -34.91 -7.17 4.30
CA TYR A 188 -34.00 -6.38 3.45
C TYR A 188 -34.28 -6.65 1.96
N THR A 189 -34.71 -5.63 1.25
CA THR A 189 -34.81 -5.65 -0.21
C THR A 189 -33.93 -4.56 -0.79
N SER A 190 -32.90 -4.94 -1.52
CA SER A 190 -31.89 -3.97 -2.03
C SER A 190 -32.52 -2.86 -2.88
N LEU A 191 -33.49 -3.18 -3.69
CA LEU A 191 -34.23 -2.23 -4.54
C LEU A 191 -35.56 -1.74 -3.94
N GLY A 192 -35.87 -2.10 -2.69
CA GLY A 192 -37.11 -1.76 -2.02
C GLY A 192 -36.89 -1.38 -0.55
N GLU A 193 -37.81 -1.87 0.30
CA GLU A 193 -37.80 -1.55 1.72
C GLU A 193 -36.65 -2.22 2.46
N LYS A 194 -36.01 -1.49 3.36
CA LYS A 194 -34.88 -1.93 4.15
C LYS A 194 -35.11 -1.62 5.61
N LYS A 195 -35.48 -2.63 6.40
CA LYS A 195 -35.85 -2.48 7.81
C LYS A 195 -34.77 -3.02 8.75
N ALA A 196 -34.24 -4.21 8.46
CA ALA A 196 -33.18 -4.82 9.23
C ALA A 196 -32.33 -5.76 8.37
N PHE A 197 -31.10 -6.02 8.82
CA PHE A 197 -30.21 -7.01 8.19
C PHE A 197 -29.18 -7.52 9.18
N VAL A 198 -28.71 -8.74 8.95
CA VAL A 198 -27.61 -9.34 9.72
C VAL A 198 -26.28 -8.76 9.25
N VAL A 199 -25.49 -8.21 10.17
CA VAL A 199 -24.16 -7.66 9.91
C VAL A 199 -23.03 -8.63 10.21
N SER A 200 -23.22 -9.54 11.19
CA SER A 200 -22.34 -10.70 11.43
C SER A 200 -23.10 -11.83 12.08
N HIS A 201 -22.64 -13.05 11.90
CA HIS A 201 -23.24 -14.26 12.48
C HIS A 201 -22.20 -15.37 12.75
N GLY A 202 -20.91 -15.06 12.64
CA GLY A 202 -19.81 -15.99 12.99
C GLY A 202 -19.50 -16.02 14.47
N LYS A 203 -18.50 -16.81 14.84
CA LYS A 203 -17.99 -16.86 16.22
C LYS A 203 -16.86 -15.86 16.40
N ASN A 204 -16.79 -15.20 17.56
CA ASN A 204 -15.72 -14.30 17.97
C ASN A 204 -15.37 -13.22 16.90
N MET A 205 -16.38 -12.66 16.27
CA MET A 205 -16.26 -11.67 15.21
C MET A 205 -17.39 -10.64 15.27
N ILE A 206 -17.08 -9.36 15.15
CA ILE A 206 -18.05 -8.28 14.98
C ILE A 206 -17.82 -7.56 13.65
N VAL A 207 -18.95 -7.09 13.06
CA VAL A 207 -18.94 -6.23 11.87
C VAL A 207 -19.87 -5.05 12.14
N LEU A 208 -19.43 -3.84 11.79
CA LEU A 208 -20.24 -2.62 11.90
C LEU A 208 -20.06 -1.78 10.65
N LYS A 209 -21.15 -1.18 10.17
CA LYS A 209 -21.22 -0.46 8.90
C LYS A 209 -22.05 0.81 9.03
N ILE A 210 -21.62 1.87 8.34
CA ILE A 210 -22.33 3.15 8.27
C ILE A 210 -22.28 3.73 6.84
N VAL A 211 -23.08 4.78 6.63
CA VAL A 211 -22.83 5.74 5.55
C VAL A 211 -21.91 6.82 6.14
N GLY A 212 -20.62 6.72 5.87
CA GLY A 212 -19.55 7.54 6.46
C GLY A 212 -18.17 6.96 6.15
N TYR A 213 -17.14 7.47 6.79
CA TYR A 213 -15.79 6.93 6.75
C TYR A 213 -15.57 5.84 7.81
N ALA A 214 -14.51 5.06 7.66
CA ALA A 214 -14.23 3.94 8.57
C ALA A 214 -13.91 4.38 10.00
N GLU A 215 -13.17 5.47 10.20
CA GLU A 215 -12.91 6.01 11.55
C GLU A 215 -14.17 6.51 12.24
N GLN A 216 -15.17 6.99 11.48
CA GLN A 216 -16.47 7.38 12.04
C GLN A 216 -17.25 6.17 12.56
N VAL A 217 -17.01 4.94 12.02
CA VAL A 217 -17.56 3.69 12.60
C VAL A 217 -17.00 3.46 13.99
N LEU A 218 -15.67 3.60 14.15
CA LEU A 218 -14.99 3.43 15.45
C LEU A 218 -15.56 4.42 16.47
N GLN A 219 -15.69 5.67 16.09
CA GLN A 219 -16.18 6.75 16.95
C GLN A 219 -17.66 6.56 17.30
N TYR A 220 -18.52 6.32 16.28
CA TYR A 220 -19.95 6.20 16.50
C TYR A 220 -20.35 5.04 17.40
N TYR A 221 -19.75 3.86 17.17
CA TYR A 221 -20.05 2.65 17.95
C TYR A 221 -19.11 2.45 19.15
N SER A 222 -18.38 3.50 19.55
CA SER A 222 -17.49 3.49 20.73
C SER A 222 -16.50 2.32 20.73
N LEU A 223 -15.92 2.01 19.55
CA LEU A 223 -14.98 0.90 19.39
C LEU A 223 -13.53 1.27 19.68
N GLU A 224 -13.22 2.52 19.96
CA GLU A 224 -11.85 3.01 20.12
C GLU A 224 -11.07 2.26 21.21
N ASN A 225 -11.77 1.82 22.26
CA ASN A 225 -11.17 1.06 23.37
C ASN A 225 -11.36 -0.46 23.27
N ILE A 226 -12.09 -0.94 22.26
CA ILE A 226 -12.24 -2.38 22.05
C ILE A 226 -10.93 -2.96 21.54
N GLU A 227 -10.54 -4.10 22.06
CA GLU A 227 -9.32 -4.83 21.74
C GLU A 227 -9.65 -6.06 20.89
N ALA A 228 -8.88 -6.24 19.79
CA ALA A 228 -8.99 -7.41 18.94
C ALA A 228 -7.64 -7.79 18.32
N HIS A 229 -7.49 -9.05 17.95
CA HIS A 229 -6.30 -9.53 17.24
C HIS A 229 -6.28 -9.15 15.77
N ILE A 230 -7.44 -9.11 15.12
CA ILE A 230 -7.57 -8.67 13.73
C ILE A 230 -8.52 -7.48 13.66
N TRP A 231 -8.15 -6.49 12.86
CA TRP A 231 -9.03 -5.42 12.40
C TRP A 231 -8.96 -5.33 10.89
N ILE A 232 -10.13 -5.12 10.26
CA ILE A 232 -10.24 -4.75 8.86
C ILE A 232 -11.09 -3.50 8.76
N CYS A 233 -10.59 -2.49 8.05
CA CYS A 233 -11.27 -1.24 7.81
C CYS A 233 -11.46 -1.03 6.31
N HIS A 234 -12.58 -0.46 5.94
CA HIS A 234 -12.89 -0.12 4.55
C HIS A 234 -13.59 1.22 4.47
N GLN A 235 -13.14 2.06 3.55
CA GLN A 235 -13.88 3.25 3.13
C GLN A 235 -14.08 3.24 1.63
N ARG A 236 -15.34 3.38 1.25
CA ARG A 236 -15.83 3.15 -0.10
C ARG A 236 -15.56 4.32 -1.02
N TYR A 237 -15.08 4.00 -2.22
CA TYR A 237 -15.26 4.82 -3.40
C TYR A 237 -16.42 4.24 -4.24
N PRO A 238 -17.57 4.90 -4.36
CA PRO A 238 -18.70 4.35 -5.07
C PRO A 238 -18.54 4.53 -6.58
N THR A 239 -18.60 3.44 -7.28
CA THR A 239 -18.57 3.41 -8.74
C THR A 239 -19.97 3.44 -9.38
N LYS A 240 -20.98 2.95 -8.66
CA LYS A 240 -22.37 2.86 -9.16
C LYS A 240 -23.39 3.08 -8.04
N GLY A 241 -24.51 3.72 -8.36
CA GLY A 241 -25.68 3.88 -7.51
C GLY A 241 -25.86 5.27 -6.92
N LYS A 242 -27.13 5.70 -6.79
CA LYS A 242 -27.52 7.02 -6.28
C LYS A 242 -27.97 7.01 -4.82
N ILE A 243 -28.16 5.83 -4.23
CA ILE A 243 -28.69 5.69 -2.87
C ILE A 243 -27.66 4.96 -2.02
N TRP A 244 -27.21 5.64 -1.00
CA TRP A 244 -26.23 5.13 -0.04
C TRP A 244 -26.97 4.45 1.12
N HIS A 245 -26.51 3.26 1.49
CA HIS A 245 -27.14 2.46 2.52
C HIS A 245 -26.13 1.65 3.31
N PRO A 246 -26.21 1.54 4.64
CA PRO A 246 -25.25 0.77 5.44
C PRO A 246 -25.10 -0.69 5.00
N GLY A 247 -26.20 -1.34 4.58
CA GLY A 247 -26.16 -2.72 4.07
C GLY A 247 -25.29 -2.91 2.84
N GLY A 248 -25.16 -1.88 1.98
CA GLY A 248 -24.27 -1.89 0.82
C GLY A 248 -22.82 -1.52 1.10
N SER A 249 -22.48 -1.16 2.34
CA SER A 249 -21.11 -0.87 2.75
C SER A 249 -20.35 -2.16 3.08
N HIS A 250 -19.02 -2.15 2.87
CA HIS A 250 -18.16 -3.25 3.32
C HIS A 250 -17.91 -3.18 4.84
N PRO A 251 -17.46 -4.27 5.48
CA PRO A 251 -17.26 -5.64 4.97
C PRO A 251 -18.56 -6.41 4.69
N PHE A 252 -18.48 -7.38 3.78
CA PHE A 252 -19.51 -8.42 3.62
C PHE A 252 -19.06 -9.69 4.31
N ILE A 253 -20.03 -10.54 4.71
CA ILE A 253 -19.78 -11.70 5.55
C ILE A 253 -20.16 -13.01 4.84
N GLY A 254 -19.25 -14.01 4.96
CA GLY A 254 -19.61 -15.42 4.98
C GLY A 254 -20.08 -15.80 6.38
N LEU A 255 -19.91 -17.05 6.81
CA LEU A 255 -20.25 -17.40 8.19
C LEU A 255 -19.14 -16.96 9.17
N HIS A 256 -17.91 -17.39 8.93
CA HIS A 256 -16.76 -17.11 9.80
C HIS A 256 -15.72 -16.18 9.15
N ASP A 257 -16.08 -15.59 8.03
CA ASP A 257 -15.25 -14.77 7.21
C ASP A 257 -15.89 -13.39 6.97
N ALA A 258 -15.05 -12.35 6.97
CA ALA A 258 -15.44 -11.00 6.58
C ALA A 258 -14.51 -10.52 5.47
N LEU A 259 -15.08 -10.05 4.37
CA LEU A 259 -14.35 -9.66 3.17
C LEU A 259 -14.59 -8.19 2.85
N VAL A 260 -13.50 -7.47 2.57
CA VAL A 260 -13.53 -6.16 1.94
C VAL A 260 -12.86 -6.24 0.57
N HIS A 261 -13.33 -5.41 -0.35
CA HIS A 261 -12.94 -5.40 -1.73
C HIS A 261 -12.49 -3.99 -2.13
N ASN A 262 -11.36 -3.90 -2.81
CA ASN A 262 -10.90 -2.69 -3.48
C ASN A 262 -10.85 -2.95 -4.98
N GLY A 263 -11.80 -2.38 -5.74
CA GLY A 263 -11.93 -2.57 -7.17
C GLY A 263 -13.35 -2.76 -7.67
N ASP A 264 -13.53 -3.40 -8.81
CA ASP A 264 -14.82 -3.64 -9.45
C ASP A 264 -14.77 -4.93 -10.30
N PHE A 265 -15.90 -5.65 -10.40
CA PHE A 265 -16.04 -6.83 -11.24
C PHE A 265 -16.77 -6.51 -12.54
N ALA A 266 -16.17 -6.81 -13.65
CA ALA A 266 -16.81 -6.72 -14.95
C ALA A 266 -17.87 -7.83 -15.17
N ASN A 267 -17.65 -9.00 -14.57
CA ASN A 267 -18.47 -10.20 -14.76
C ASN A 267 -19.42 -10.53 -13.59
N TYR A 268 -19.85 -9.52 -12.82
CA TYR A 268 -20.80 -9.68 -11.70
C TYR A 268 -21.98 -10.61 -12.00
N GLN A 269 -22.60 -10.46 -13.19
CA GLN A 269 -23.74 -11.28 -13.58
C GLN A 269 -23.39 -12.77 -13.71
N SER A 270 -22.23 -13.09 -14.29
CA SER A 270 -21.77 -14.47 -14.42
C SER A 270 -21.60 -15.15 -13.06
N ILE A 271 -20.97 -14.43 -12.09
CA ILE A 271 -20.78 -14.94 -10.73
C ILE A 271 -22.12 -15.11 -10.02
N SER A 272 -23.03 -14.14 -10.18
CA SER A 272 -24.37 -14.19 -9.59
C SER A 272 -25.15 -15.40 -10.11
N GLU A 273 -25.12 -15.68 -11.42
CA GLU A 273 -25.77 -16.85 -12.02
C GLU A 273 -25.11 -18.17 -11.58
N TYR A 274 -23.78 -18.21 -11.44
CA TYR A 274 -23.08 -19.36 -10.89
C TYR A 274 -23.58 -19.68 -9.46
N LEU A 275 -23.70 -18.67 -8.59
CA LEU A 275 -24.22 -18.85 -7.23
C LEU A 275 -25.68 -19.32 -7.22
N LYS A 276 -26.55 -18.77 -8.09
CA LYS A 276 -27.94 -19.20 -8.21
C LYS A 276 -28.07 -20.67 -8.60
N GLN A 277 -27.18 -21.18 -9.46
CA GLN A 277 -27.14 -22.62 -9.78
C GLN A 277 -26.80 -23.50 -8.57
N LYS A 278 -26.20 -22.90 -7.51
CA LYS A 278 -25.92 -23.56 -6.23
C LYS A 278 -26.97 -23.26 -5.17
N ASN A 279 -28.14 -22.69 -5.55
CA ASN A 279 -29.20 -22.21 -4.67
C ASN A 279 -28.77 -21.12 -3.68
N ILE A 280 -27.77 -20.32 -4.05
CA ILE A 280 -27.31 -19.17 -3.28
C ILE A 280 -27.75 -17.90 -4.04
N PHE A 281 -28.58 -17.07 -3.40
CA PHE A 281 -29.17 -15.88 -4.04
C PHE A 281 -28.64 -14.62 -3.35
N PRO A 282 -27.84 -13.78 -4.04
CA PRO A 282 -27.41 -12.50 -3.49
C PRO A 282 -28.59 -11.59 -3.17
N LEU A 283 -28.55 -10.90 -2.03
CA LEU A 283 -29.63 -10.03 -1.52
C LEU A 283 -29.25 -8.54 -1.55
N PHE A 284 -27.96 -8.23 -1.38
CA PHE A 284 -27.45 -6.86 -1.32
C PHE A 284 -27.06 -6.31 -2.71
N LEU A 285 -26.97 -7.17 -3.70
CA LEU A 285 -26.73 -6.85 -5.12
C LEU A 285 -25.41 -6.08 -5.35
N THR A 286 -24.34 -6.47 -4.63
CA THR A 286 -22.99 -5.93 -4.79
C THR A 286 -22.02 -7.02 -5.24
N ASP A 287 -20.96 -6.62 -5.94
CA ASP A 287 -19.88 -7.50 -6.34
C ASP A 287 -19.16 -8.13 -5.13
N THR A 288 -19.01 -7.39 -4.07
CA THR A 288 -18.39 -7.88 -2.83
C THR A 288 -19.25 -8.94 -2.14
N GLU A 289 -20.58 -8.82 -2.20
CA GLU A 289 -21.46 -9.86 -1.68
C GLU A 289 -21.24 -11.17 -2.42
N VAL A 290 -21.25 -11.15 -3.77
CA VAL A 290 -21.06 -12.38 -4.55
C VAL A 290 -19.66 -12.97 -4.34
N ALA A 291 -18.65 -12.14 -4.11
CA ALA A 291 -17.30 -12.59 -3.77
C ALA A 291 -17.28 -13.36 -2.45
N VAL A 292 -17.82 -12.80 -1.38
CA VAL A 292 -17.82 -13.48 -0.07
C VAL A 292 -18.71 -14.73 -0.06
N LEU A 293 -19.81 -14.74 -0.82
CA LEU A 293 -20.65 -15.93 -0.98
C LEU A 293 -19.92 -17.06 -1.71
N CYS A 294 -19.13 -16.75 -2.76
CA CYS A 294 -18.25 -17.72 -3.40
C CYS A 294 -17.15 -18.20 -2.43
N TRP A 295 -16.55 -17.29 -1.67
CA TRP A 295 -15.55 -17.63 -0.66
C TRP A 295 -16.11 -18.60 0.38
N ASP A 296 -17.27 -18.31 0.96
CA ASP A 296 -17.97 -19.18 1.91
C ASP A 296 -18.33 -20.55 1.30
N LEU A 297 -18.78 -20.56 0.04
CA LEU A 297 -19.07 -21.80 -0.69
C LEU A 297 -17.84 -22.69 -0.80
N PHE A 298 -16.66 -22.13 -1.19
CA PHE A 298 -15.46 -22.91 -1.38
C PHE A 298 -14.79 -23.31 -0.06
N THR A 299 -14.78 -22.42 0.93
CA THR A 299 -14.11 -22.68 2.21
C THR A 299 -14.97 -23.52 3.15
N ARG A 300 -16.25 -23.16 3.34
CA ARG A 300 -17.14 -23.81 4.31
C ARG A 300 -17.86 -25.04 3.74
N ILE A 301 -18.41 -24.95 2.51
CA ILE A 301 -19.21 -26.03 1.92
C ILE A 301 -18.33 -27.04 1.20
N TYR A 302 -17.47 -26.58 0.26
CA TYR A 302 -16.57 -27.48 -0.50
C TYR A 302 -15.31 -27.84 0.27
N ARG A 303 -14.92 -27.06 1.27
CA ARG A 303 -13.72 -27.27 2.11
C ARG A 303 -12.46 -27.41 1.29
N TYR A 304 -12.33 -26.59 0.28
CA TYR A 304 -11.10 -26.52 -0.49
C TYR A 304 -9.97 -25.94 0.38
N PRO A 305 -8.74 -26.47 0.26
CA PRO A 305 -7.56 -25.81 0.75
C PRO A 305 -7.50 -24.35 0.25
N LEU A 306 -6.97 -23.43 1.05
CA LEU A 306 -6.88 -22.03 0.66
C LEU A 306 -6.15 -21.82 -0.67
N GLU A 307 -5.10 -22.63 -0.95
CA GLU A 307 -4.42 -22.65 -2.24
C GLU A 307 -5.38 -22.79 -3.42
N TYR A 308 -6.36 -23.70 -3.30
CA TYR A 308 -7.33 -23.97 -4.37
C TYR A 308 -8.40 -22.88 -4.45
N VAL A 309 -8.83 -22.34 -3.31
CA VAL A 309 -9.73 -21.21 -3.29
C VAL A 309 -9.11 -19.98 -3.96
N ILE A 310 -7.86 -19.69 -3.63
CA ILE A 310 -7.09 -18.60 -4.26
C ILE A 310 -6.95 -18.84 -5.76
N GLU A 311 -6.68 -20.11 -6.19
CA GLU A 311 -6.58 -20.44 -7.61
C GLU A 311 -7.90 -20.19 -8.37
N VAL A 312 -9.05 -20.42 -7.74
CA VAL A 312 -10.34 -20.13 -8.36
C VAL A 312 -10.56 -18.63 -8.54
N PHE A 313 -10.17 -17.80 -7.54
CA PHE A 313 -10.35 -16.35 -7.60
C PHE A 313 -9.31 -15.64 -8.47
N ALA A 314 -8.04 -15.99 -8.30
CA ALA A 314 -6.91 -15.44 -9.02
C ALA A 314 -6.17 -16.58 -9.75
N PRO A 315 -6.70 -17.03 -10.88
CA PRO A 315 -6.14 -18.16 -11.60
C PRO A 315 -4.72 -17.87 -12.07
N THR A 316 -3.86 -18.89 -11.98
CA THR A 316 -2.49 -18.79 -12.47
C THR A 316 -2.50 -18.47 -13.96
N THR A 317 -1.76 -17.42 -14.37
CA THR A 317 -1.73 -16.94 -15.75
C THR A 317 -1.05 -17.97 -16.67
N GLU A 318 -1.35 -17.93 -17.97
CA GLU A 318 -0.89 -18.96 -18.93
C GLU A 318 0.62 -19.19 -18.86
N ARG A 319 1.40 -18.12 -18.84
CA ARG A 319 2.85 -18.18 -18.75
C ARG A 319 3.31 -18.82 -17.41
N ASP A 320 2.76 -18.35 -16.32
CA ASP A 320 3.12 -18.83 -14.98
C ASP A 320 2.66 -20.27 -14.76
N PHE A 321 1.59 -20.67 -15.44
CA PHE A 321 1.03 -22.01 -15.36
C PHE A 321 2.02 -23.09 -15.83
N ILE A 322 2.77 -22.83 -16.91
CA ILE A 322 3.77 -23.80 -17.41
C ILE A 322 4.98 -23.97 -16.47
N MET A 323 5.19 -23.02 -15.56
CA MET A 323 6.25 -23.07 -14.55
C MET A 323 5.87 -23.91 -13.32
N LEU A 324 4.59 -24.29 -13.19
CA LEU A 324 4.12 -25.16 -12.11
C LEU A 324 4.48 -26.62 -12.37
N SER A 325 4.52 -27.46 -11.32
CA SER A 325 4.63 -28.90 -11.46
C SER A 325 3.45 -29.49 -12.23
N GLU A 326 3.66 -30.60 -12.96
CA GLU A 326 2.61 -31.28 -13.74
C GLU A 326 1.38 -31.63 -12.87
N GLU A 327 1.59 -32.02 -11.62
CA GLU A 327 0.51 -32.30 -10.68
C GLU A 327 -0.33 -31.06 -10.41
N LYS A 328 0.29 -29.92 -10.10
CA LYS A 328 -0.41 -28.63 -9.89
C LYS A 328 -1.12 -28.18 -11.17
N GLN A 329 -0.48 -28.28 -12.32
CA GLN A 329 -1.09 -27.96 -13.61
C GLN A 329 -2.40 -28.74 -13.84
N ARG A 330 -2.39 -30.04 -13.56
CA ARG A 330 -3.59 -30.90 -13.72
C ARG A 330 -4.70 -30.47 -12.76
N ILE A 331 -4.39 -30.23 -11.48
CA ILE A 331 -5.37 -29.83 -10.47
C ILE A 331 -5.92 -28.42 -10.79
N TYR A 332 -5.05 -27.47 -11.10
CA TYR A 332 -5.44 -26.09 -11.37
C TYR A 332 -6.28 -25.97 -12.65
N LYS A 333 -5.93 -26.74 -13.70
CA LYS A 333 -6.74 -26.80 -14.91
C LYS A 333 -8.16 -27.30 -14.62
N ALA A 334 -8.30 -28.30 -13.74
CA ALA A 334 -9.61 -28.80 -13.33
C ALA A 334 -10.39 -27.74 -12.54
N LEU A 335 -9.75 -27.04 -11.58
CA LEU A 335 -10.36 -25.95 -10.80
C LEU A 335 -10.81 -24.79 -11.70
N GLN A 336 -9.92 -24.28 -12.54
CA GLN A 336 -10.20 -23.18 -13.47
C GLN A 336 -11.35 -23.54 -14.42
N THR A 337 -11.37 -24.76 -14.98
CA THR A 337 -12.45 -25.19 -15.89
C THR A 337 -13.79 -25.33 -15.16
N THR A 338 -13.78 -25.92 -13.95
CA THR A 338 -15.02 -26.18 -13.19
C THR A 338 -15.64 -24.90 -12.65
N HIS A 339 -14.81 -23.91 -12.29
CA HIS A 339 -15.25 -22.71 -11.60
C HIS A 339 -15.06 -21.42 -12.41
N ILE A 340 -14.85 -21.50 -13.71
CA ILE A 340 -14.56 -20.37 -14.60
C ILE A 340 -15.57 -19.21 -14.45
N HIS A 341 -16.84 -19.51 -14.22
CA HIS A 341 -17.87 -18.50 -14.04
C HIS A 341 -17.88 -17.82 -12.66
N CYS A 342 -17.09 -18.31 -11.72
CA CYS A 342 -16.95 -17.76 -10.38
C CYS A 342 -15.64 -16.95 -10.18
N SER A 343 -14.72 -17.01 -11.13
CA SER A 343 -13.51 -16.17 -11.09
C SER A 343 -13.89 -14.71 -11.40
N PRO A 344 -13.60 -13.75 -10.50
CA PRO A 344 -13.87 -12.35 -10.75
C PRO A 344 -12.99 -11.78 -11.84
N ASP A 345 -13.60 -11.07 -12.79
CA ASP A 345 -12.95 -10.36 -13.87
C ASP A 345 -12.85 -8.87 -13.57
N GLY A 346 -11.71 -8.27 -13.84
CA GLY A 346 -11.46 -6.85 -13.62
C GLY A 346 -10.42 -6.56 -12.55
N PRO A 347 -10.17 -5.30 -12.24
CA PRO A 347 -9.19 -4.90 -11.24
C PRO A 347 -9.77 -5.02 -9.83
N TRP A 348 -9.30 -5.96 -9.04
CA TRP A 348 -9.75 -6.14 -7.67
C TRP A 348 -8.62 -6.57 -6.73
N PHE A 349 -8.85 -6.34 -5.44
CA PHE A 349 -8.03 -6.85 -4.35
C PHE A 349 -8.95 -7.18 -3.17
N PHE A 350 -8.74 -8.32 -2.53
CA PHE A 350 -9.47 -8.72 -1.34
C PHE A 350 -8.61 -8.68 -0.09
N ILE A 351 -9.18 -8.16 1.01
CA ILE A 351 -8.71 -8.44 2.37
C ILE A 351 -9.81 -9.24 3.06
N ILE A 352 -9.43 -10.41 3.58
CA ILE A 352 -10.35 -11.33 4.24
C ILE A 352 -9.84 -11.57 5.66
N GLY A 353 -10.70 -11.32 6.64
CA GLY A 353 -10.50 -11.73 8.02
C GLY A 353 -11.31 -12.98 8.30
N ARG A 354 -10.66 -13.99 8.85
CA ARG A 354 -11.24 -15.28 9.13
C ARG A 354 -11.01 -15.68 10.59
N ASN A 355 -12.06 -16.12 11.25
CA ASN A 355 -11.98 -16.89 12.48
C ASN A 355 -12.27 -18.35 12.15
N ASP A 356 -11.24 -19.20 12.07
CA ASP A 356 -11.44 -20.61 11.81
C ASP A 356 -11.73 -21.37 13.12
N PRO A 357 -12.99 -21.74 13.40
CA PRO A 357 -13.35 -22.39 14.64
C PRO A 357 -12.90 -23.86 14.69
N TYR A 358 -12.55 -24.45 13.54
CA TYR A 358 -12.11 -25.84 13.44
C TYR A 358 -10.61 -25.97 13.73
N LEU A 359 -9.81 -25.07 13.15
CA LEU A 359 -8.35 -25.00 13.38
C LEU A 359 -8.00 -24.10 14.58
N LYS A 360 -8.98 -23.39 15.16
CA LYS A 360 -8.83 -22.45 16.29
C LYS A 360 -7.77 -21.38 16.04
N ASN A 361 -7.66 -20.93 14.82
CA ASN A 361 -6.76 -19.86 14.42
C ASN A 361 -7.51 -18.65 13.85
N HIS A 362 -6.82 -17.52 13.80
CA HIS A 362 -7.30 -16.33 13.12
C HIS A 362 -6.43 -16.05 11.91
N GLN A 363 -7.03 -15.67 10.80
CA GLN A 363 -6.30 -15.40 9.56
C GLN A 363 -6.67 -14.04 8.98
N LEU A 364 -5.64 -13.33 8.50
CA LEU A 364 -5.76 -12.16 7.65
C LEU A 364 -5.16 -12.51 6.29
N ILE A 365 -5.98 -12.47 5.25
CA ILE A 365 -5.62 -12.94 3.92
C ILE A 365 -5.73 -11.78 2.94
N GLY A 366 -4.70 -11.54 2.14
CA GLY A 366 -4.74 -10.61 1.01
C GLY A 366 -4.59 -11.36 -0.31
N ILE A 367 -5.47 -11.07 -1.28
CA ILE A 367 -5.45 -11.70 -2.61
C ILE A 367 -5.47 -10.59 -3.66
N THR A 368 -4.47 -10.62 -4.55
CA THR A 368 -4.33 -9.70 -5.68
C THR A 368 -4.87 -10.34 -6.94
N ASP A 369 -5.64 -9.61 -7.73
CA ASP A 369 -6.12 -10.02 -9.04
C ASP A 369 -4.98 -10.20 -10.06
N THR A 370 -5.27 -10.91 -11.14
CA THR A 370 -4.28 -11.20 -12.19
C THR A 370 -3.94 -9.98 -13.06
N SER A 371 -4.79 -8.94 -13.08
CA SER A 371 -4.52 -7.71 -13.85
C SER A 371 -3.50 -6.80 -13.19
N MET A 372 -3.21 -6.98 -11.91
CA MET A 372 -2.30 -6.16 -11.11
C MET A 372 -2.67 -4.66 -11.03
N LEU A 373 -3.91 -4.29 -11.33
CA LEU A 373 -4.34 -2.89 -11.34
C LEU A 373 -4.63 -2.31 -9.95
N ARG A 374 -4.80 -3.18 -8.96
CA ARG A 374 -5.12 -2.80 -7.57
C ARG A 374 -4.20 -3.47 -6.53
N PRO A 375 -2.87 -3.59 -6.74
CA PRO A 375 -2.00 -4.19 -5.75
C PRO A 375 -2.03 -3.37 -4.46
N GLN A 376 -2.00 -4.08 -3.34
CA GLN A 376 -1.92 -3.48 -2.00
C GLN A 376 -0.57 -3.81 -1.38
N VAL A 377 -0.11 -2.97 -0.47
CA VAL A 377 1.13 -3.21 0.26
C VAL A 377 0.88 -4.19 1.40
N PHE A 378 1.72 -5.20 1.50
CA PHE A 378 1.85 -6.09 2.64
C PHE A 378 3.01 -5.63 3.51
N ALA A 379 2.89 -5.78 4.82
CA ALA A 379 3.95 -5.45 5.75
C ALA A 379 4.01 -6.45 6.91
N LEU A 380 5.20 -6.72 7.40
CA LEU A 380 5.46 -7.62 8.53
C LEU A 380 6.48 -7.00 9.47
N GLN A 381 6.17 -7.04 10.77
CA GLN A 381 7.12 -6.72 11.83
C GLN A 381 7.16 -7.92 12.78
N GLU A 382 8.32 -8.52 12.94
CA GLU A 382 8.54 -9.70 13.79
C GLU A 382 9.53 -9.35 14.90
N ARG A 383 9.02 -9.03 16.08
CA ARG A 383 9.81 -8.70 17.28
C ARG A 383 9.19 -9.39 18.50
N ASP A 384 9.31 -8.80 19.70
CA ASP A 384 8.61 -9.28 20.89
C ASP A 384 7.11 -9.37 20.69
N VAL A 385 6.57 -8.47 19.89
CA VAL A 385 5.22 -8.53 19.33
C VAL A 385 5.34 -8.66 17.81
N GLN A 386 4.53 -9.55 17.26
CA GLN A 386 4.45 -9.76 15.82
C GLN A 386 3.20 -9.08 15.28
N ILE A 387 3.33 -8.37 14.16
CA ILE A 387 2.20 -7.71 13.50
C ILE A 387 2.32 -7.82 11.99
N GLY A 388 1.23 -8.24 11.34
CA GLY A 388 1.07 -8.30 9.89
C GLY A 388 0.05 -7.27 9.43
N LEU A 389 0.31 -6.61 8.31
CA LEU A 389 -0.54 -5.54 7.79
C LEU A 389 -0.74 -5.67 6.29
N ILE A 390 -1.90 -5.22 5.82
CA ILE A 390 -2.25 -5.10 4.40
C ILE A 390 -2.93 -3.76 4.23
N GLY A 391 -2.50 -2.92 3.29
CA GLY A 391 -3.11 -1.61 3.12
C GLY A 391 -3.05 -1.07 1.70
N SER A 392 -3.95 -0.17 1.38
CA SER A 392 -3.94 0.52 0.08
C SER A 392 -2.71 1.38 -0.12
N GLU A 393 -2.17 1.92 0.97
CA GLU A 393 -1.03 2.83 0.96
C GLU A 393 -0.04 2.49 2.07
N LYS A 394 1.25 2.52 1.73
CA LYS A 394 2.34 2.30 2.71
C LYS A 394 2.27 3.30 3.85
N GLN A 395 1.96 4.56 3.55
CA GLN A 395 1.87 5.60 4.57
C GLN A 395 0.77 5.33 5.61
N ALA A 396 -0.36 4.74 5.21
CA ALA A 396 -1.41 4.37 6.15
C ALA A 396 -0.98 3.21 7.06
N VAL A 397 -0.24 2.23 6.51
CA VAL A 397 0.38 1.14 7.28
C VAL A 397 1.38 1.71 8.29
N ASP A 398 2.27 2.58 7.85
CA ASP A 398 3.28 3.21 8.72
C ASP A 398 2.65 4.11 9.78
N MET A 399 1.54 4.81 9.45
CA MET A 399 0.81 5.62 10.42
C MET A 399 0.25 4.75 11.56
N LEU A 400 -0.29 3.58 11.25
CA LEU A 400 -0.75 2.64 12.27
C LEU A 400 0.41 2.20 13.18
N LEU A 401 1.53 1.77 12.56
CA LEU A 401 2.71 1.35 13.32
C LEU A 401 3.27 2.48 14.19
N GLN A 402 3.30 3.70 13.69
CA GLN A 402 3.75 4.87 14.45
C GLN A 402 2.83 5.16 15.63
N THR A 403 1.50 5.11 15.40
CA THR A 403 0.52 5.36 16.45
C THR A 403 0.63 4.31 17.56
N LEU A 404 0.83 3.04 17.19
CA LEU A 404 1.10 1.96 18.13
C LEU A 404 2.41 2.19 18.90
N ALA A 405 3.51 2.49 18.19
CA ALA A 405 4.83 2.68 18.79
C ALA A 405 4.90 3.88 19.74
N ASN A 406 4.05 4.87 19.58
CA ASN A 406 3.96 6.03 20.49
C ASN A 406 3.43 5.61 21.88
N ASP A 407 2.49 4.67 21.92
CA ASP A 407 1.85 4.24 23.18
C ASP A 407 2.48 2.95 23.73
N ASP A 408 3.03 2.06 22.89
CA ASP A 408 3.57 0.77 23.28
C ASP A 408 4.93 0.53 22.61
N LYS A 409 5.99 0.54 23.40
CA LYS A 409 7.39 0.39 22.97
C LYS A 409 7.73 -0.98 22.34
N ARG A 410 6.82 -1.95 22.43
CA ARG A 410 6.99 -3.25 21.77
C ARG A 410 6.80 -3.16 20.25
N PHE A 411 6.08 -2.13 19.78
CA PHE A 411 5.92 -1.83 18.37
C PHE A 411 6.96 -0.81 17.91
N TYR A 412 7.22 -0.81 16.61
CA TYR A 412 8.13 0.13 15.96
C TYR A 412 7.40 0.88 14.85
N PRO A 413 7.76 2.12 14.54
CA PRO A 413 7.01 2.97 13.62
C PRO A 413 7.15 2.59 12.14
N LYS A 414 7.99 1.60 11.82
CA LYS A 414 8.14 1.03 10.48
C LYS A 414 8.16 -0.50 10.55
N ALA A 415 7.61 -1.15 9.52
CA ALA A 415 7.69 -2.59 9.40
C ALA A 415 9.13 -3.05 9.07
N ASP A 416 9.43 -4.29 9.41
CA ASP A 416 10.72 -4.89 9.08
C ASP A 416 10.81 -5.27 7.61
N ARG A 417 9.65 -5.55 6.98
CA ARG A 417 9.53 -5.88 5.56
C ARG A 417 8.25 -5.33 4.96
N TYR A 418 8.32 -4.82 3.72
CA TYR A 418 7.20 -4.42 2.88
C TYR A 418 7.31 -5.15 1.55
N TRP A 419 6.18 -5.57 0.96
CA TRP A 419 6.16 -6.22 -0.35
C TRP A 419 4.78 -6.15 -0.98
N TYR A 420 4.68 -6.58 -2.24
CA TYR A 420 3.46 -6.65 -3.03
C TYR A 420 3.31 -8.07 -3.58
N ALA A 421 2.08 -8.57 -3.64
CA ALA A 421 1.78 -9.83 -4.30
C ALA A 421 1.71 -9.66 -5.82
N ARG A 422 2.02 -10.70 -6.56
CA ARG A 422 1.83 -10.76 -8.02
C ARG A 422 0.70 -11.72 -8.37
N GLY A 423 -0.47 -11.17 -8.76
CA GLY A 423 -1.67 -11.95 -9.06
C GLY A 423 -1.44 -13.04 -10.10
N GLY A 424 -1.89 -14.25 -9.80
CA GLY A 424 -1.77 -15.40 -10.69
C GLY A 424 -0.34 -15.87 -10.98
N SER A 425 0.66 -15.52 -10.16
CA SER A 425 2.05 -15.91 -10.37
C SER A 425 2.36 -17.32 -9.91
N TYR A 426 3.42 -17.92 -10.49
CA TYR A 426 3.98 -19.17 -10.00
C TYR A 426 4.89 -18.98 -8.77
N THR A 427 5.25 -17.75 -8.43
CA THR A 427 6.19 -17.40 -7.34
C THR A 427 5.53 -17.24 -5.98
N ASP A 428 4.43 -16.49 -5.92
CA ASP A 428 3.65 -16.23 -4.68
C ASP A 428 2.14 -16.50 -4.83
N GLY A 429 1.69 -16.78 -6.05
CA GLY A 429 0.31 -17.08 -6.40
C GLY A 429 -0.65 -15.89 -6.23
N GLY A 430 -0.12 -14.68 -6.02
CA GLY A 430 -0.90 -13.46 -5.83
C GLY A 430 -1.54 -13.31 -4.46
N ALA A 431 -1.15 -14.11 -3.46
CA ALA A 431 -1.77 -14.06 -2.14
C ALA A 431 -0.79 -14.30 -1.01
N PHE A 432 -1.06 -13.61 0.12
CA PHE A 432 -0.37 -13.85 1.38
C PHE A 432 -1.35 -14.05 2.52
N ILE A 433 -1.05 -15.00 3.38
CA ILE A 433 -1.89 -15.47 4.47
C ILE A 433 -1.12 -15.28 5.77
N PHE A 434 -1.55 -14.32 6.58
CA PHE A 434 -1.11 -14.18 7.95
C PHE A 434 -1.97 -15.07 8.84
N THR A 435 -1.37 -15.95 9.60
CA THR A 435 -2.07 -16.88 10.50
C THR A 435 -1.57 -16.69 11.92
N LEU A 436 -2.50 -16.42 12.82
CA LEU A 436 -2.28 -16.39 14.27
C LEU A 436 -2.78 -17.70 14.86
N ASP A 437 -1.87 -18.50 15.35
CA ASP A 437 -2.16 -19.81 15.94
C ASP A 437 -2.82 -19.68 17.34
N PRO A 438 -3.29 -20.78 17.96
CA PRO A 438 -3.86 -20.74 19.31
C PRO A 438 -2.90 -20.22 20.37
N GLU A 439 -1.59 -20.43 20.20
CA GLU A 439 -0.51 -19.96 21.08
C GLU A 439 -0.15 -18.49 20.83
N LYS A 440 -0.84 -17.83 19.87
CA LYS A 440 -0.63 -16.42 19.48
C LYS A 440 0.70 -16.17 18.78
N ASN A 441 1.27 -17.16 18.11
CA ASN A 441 2.37 -16.96 17.19
C ASN A 441 1.83 -16.56 15.82
N LEU A 442 2.37 -15.49 15.25
CA LEU A 442 2.02 -15.02 13.92
C LEU A 442 2.97 -15.59 12.88
N THR A 443 2.42 -16.16 11.84
CA THR A 443 3.18 -16.60 10.65
C THR A 443 2.58 -15.99 9.40
N CYS A 444 3.41 -15.75 8.38
CA CYS A 444 2.97 -15.33 7.06
C CYS A 444 3.43 -16.35 6.03
N THR A 445 2.53 -16.78 5.15
CA THR A 445 2.86 -17.66 4.02
C THR A 445 2.29 -17.09 2.73
N ASP A 446 2.90 -17.44 1.59
CA ASP A 446 2.28 -17.23 0.29
C ASP A 446 1.18 -18.29 0.01
N LYS A 447 0.56 -18.24 -1.18
CA LYS A 447 -0.44 -19.20 -1.65
C LYS A 447 0.03 -20.64 -1.55
N PHE A 448 1.31 -20.91 -1.78
CA PHE A 448 1.90 -22.27 -1.84
C PHE A 448 2.40 -22.78 -0.48
N GLY A 449 2.20 -21.98 0.59
CA GLY A 449 2.64 -22.33 1.93
C GLY A 449 4.11 -21.97 2.24
N LYS A 450 4.82 -21.28 1.32
CA LYS A 450 6.18 -20.82 1.55
C LYS A 450 6.16 -19.69 2.59
N ARG A 451 6.91 -19.87 3.67
CA ARG A 451 6.97 -18.90 4.76
C ARG A 451 7.66 -17.61 4.33
N ILE A 452 7.03 -16.48 4.63
CA ILE A 452 7.61 -15.16 4.54
C ILE A 452 8.15 -14.81 5.92
N VAL A 453 9.40 -14.44 5.96
CA VAL A 453 10.07 -14.00 7.21
C VAL A 453 10.56 -12.58 7.02
N SER A 454 10.52 -11.79 8.07
CA SER A 454 11.34 -10.59 8.12
C SER A 454 12.78 -11.03 8.32
N ALA A 455 13.71 -10.39 7.63
CA ALA A 455 15.11 -10.76 7.60
C ALA A 455 15.71 -11.18 8.95
N GLY A 456 16.43 -12.28 8.92
CA GLY A 456 17.50 -12.68 9.82
C GLY A 456 17.25 -12.63 11.33
N PHE A 457 16.41 -13.52 11.89
CA PHE A 457 16.47 -13.83 13.32
C PHE A 457 17.60 -14.83 13.59
N GLN A 458 18.82 -14.34 13.86
CA GLN A 458 19.76 -15.12 14.65
C GLN A 458 19.49 -14.83 16.12
N HIS A 459 19.14 -15.89 16.86
CA HIS A 459 18.98 -15.85 18.31
C HIS A 459 20.13 -15.11 18.98
N HIS A 460 19.82 -14.21 19.88
CA HIS A 460 20.71 -13.43 20.68
C HIS A 460 21.84 -14.28 21.29
N GLN A 461 23.02 -14.18 20.77
CA GLN A 461 24.20 -14.25 21.63
C GLN A 461 24.26 -12.90 22.35
N LYS A 462 24.20 -12.94 23.69
CA LYS A 462 24.49 -11.77 24.54
C LYS A 462 25.86 -11.25 24.14
N ARG A 463 25.89 -10.17 23.36
CA ARG A 463 27.11 -9.38 23.19
C ARG A 463 27.17 -8.42 24.36
N VAL A 464 28.07 -8.71 25.28
CA VAL A 464 28.51 -7.76 26.29
C VAL A 464 29.77 -7.12 25.71
N CYS A 465 29.62 -6.00 25.03
CA CYS A 465 30.71 -5.13 24.64
C CYS A 465 30.29 -3.71 24.97
N PHE A 466 30.63 -3.30 26.18
CA PHE A 466 30.67 -1.87 26.51
C PHE A 466 31.81 -1.23 25.70
N HIS A 467 31.50 -0.48 24.67
CA HIS A 467 32.44 0.41 24.05
C HIS A 467 32.33 1.77 24.73
N ASP A 468 33.45 2.25 25.25
CA ASP A 468 33.52 3.58 25.86
C ASP A 468 33.15 4.65 24.84
N SER A 469 31.96 5.25 25.03
CA SER A 469 31.46 6.34 24.18
C SER A 469 32.48 7.51 24.09
N GLY A 470 33.30 7.69 25.10
CA GLY A 470 34.37 8.68 25.12
C GLY A 470 35.50 8.37 24.11
N TYR A 471 35.89 7.09 23.95
CA TYR A 471 36.84 6.68 22.94
C TYR A 471 36.36 6.91 21.51
N ILE A 472 35.10 6.56 21.26
CA ILE A 472 34.45 6.78 19.95
C ILE A 472 34.38 8.27 19.62
N MET A 473 34.15 9.10 20.64
CA MET A 473 34.08 10.55 20.47
C MET A 473 35.45 11.22 20.23
N ASN A 474 36.52 10.70 20.76
CA ASN A 474 37.88 11.17 20.46
C ASN A 474 38.25 10.85 19.00
N GLN A 475 37.85 9.67 18.49
CA GLN A 475 38.00 9.33 17.07
C GLN A 475 37.12 10.23 16.17
N TYR A 476 35.93 10.63 16.63
CA TYR A 476 35.08 11.62 15.94
C TYR A 476 35.83 12.97 15.79
N GLU A 477 36.51 13.48 16.80
CA GLU A 477 37.25 14.73 16.74
C GLU A 477 38.38 14.67 15.71
N ASP A 478 39.05 13.52 15.60
CA ASP A 478 40.08 13.29 14.58
C ASP A 478 39.52 13.17 13.15
N LEU A 479 38.28 12.70 13.01
CA LEU A 479 37.61 12.46 11.73
C LEU A 479 36.71 13.63 11.28
N SER A 480 36.11 14.39 12.21
CA SER A 480 35.19 15.50 11.90
C SER A 480 35.87 16.67 11.17
N GLY A 481 37.18 16.78 11.23
CA GLY A 481 37.93 17.76 10.44
C GLY A 481 38.25 17.35 9.01
N LYS A 482 37.94 16.11 8.60
CA LYS A 482 38.40 15.54 7.32
C LYS A 482 37.35 15.40 6.23
N ASN A 483 36.14 14.89 6.51
CA ASN A 483 35.00 14.76 5.57
C ASN A 483 33.88 13.96 6.23
N SER A 484 32.59 14.35 6.05
CA SER A 484 31.38 13.61 6.48
C SER A 484 31.37 12.15 6.00
N PHE A 485 31.87 11.87 4.80
CA PHE A 485 32.00 10.52 4.25
C PHE A 485 32.95 9.61 5.05
N ASN A 486 34.04 10.13 5.59
CA ASN A 486 34.97 9.35 6.42
C ASN A 486 34.31 8.97 7.75
N LEU A 487 33.55 9.87 8.34
CA LEU A 487 32.78 9.60 9.55
C LEU A 487 31.67 8.57 9.31
N PHE A 488 30.93 8.69 8.21
CA PHE A 488 29.97 7.67 7.78
C PHE A 488 30.62 6.30 7.64
N ASN A 489 31.74 6.19 6.96
CA ASN A 489 32.47 4.91 6.77
C ASN A 489 32.92 4.31 8.11
N TYR A 490 33.36 5.15 9.04
CA TYR A 490 33.73 4.70 10.37
C TYR A 490 32.50 4.13 11.11
N ILE A 491 31.39 4.90 11.18
CA ILE A 491 30.19 4.49 11.88
C ILE A 491 29.59 3.22 11.24
N SER A 492 29.40 3.21 9.93
CA SER A 492 28.78 2.08 9.23
C SER A 492 29.58 0.78 9.37
N LYS A 493 30.92 0.87 9.42
CA LYS A 493 31.80 -0.29 9.63
C LYS A 493 31.64 -0.89 11.03
N HIS A 494 31.42 -0.04 12.07
CA HIS A 494 31.41 -0.50 13.46
C HIS A 494 29.98 -0.76 14.01
N ILE A 495 28.91 -0.31 13.34
CA ILE A 495 27.53 -0.60 13.72
C ILE A 495 27.29 -2.09 14.01
N PRO A 496 27.81 -3.06 13.24
CA PRO A 496 27.63 -4.49 13.54
C PRO A 496 28.23 -4.95 14.88
N GLU A 497 29.20 -4.19 15.39
CA GLU A 497 29.97 -4.51 16.61
C GLU A 497 29.39 -3.81 17.84
N TRP A 498 28.73 -2.67 17.66
CA TRP A 498 28.17 -1.86 18.76
C TRP A 498 26.85 -2.42 19.24
N ASP A 499 26.52 -2.17 20.51
CA ASP A 499 25.19 -2.37 21.03
C ASP A 499 24.28 -1.15 20.71
N TYR A 500 22.98 -1.32 20.90
CA TYR A 500 22.01 -0.26 20.59
C TYR A 500 22.18 0.98 21.50
N GLU A 501 22.65 0.82 22.74
CA GLU A 501 22.91 1.90 23.68
C GLU A 501 24.08 2.75 23.21
N THR A 502 25.16 2.15 22.74
CA THR A 502 26.30 2.85 22.13
C THR A 502 25.88 3.68 20.92
N ILE A 503 25.09 3.10 20.01
CA ILE A 503 24.58 3.82 18.82
C ILE A 503 23.71 5.01 19.27
N THR A 504 22.83 4.79 20.25
CA THR A 504 21.97 5.86 20.79
C THR A 504 22.79 6.98 21.43
N SER A 505 23.82 6.66 22.17
CA SER A 505 24.71 7.64 22.80
C SER A 505 25.45 8.49 21.75
N ILE A 506 25.86 7.90 20.62
CA ILE A 506 26.45 8.64 19.49
C ILE A 506 25.42 9.61 18.90
N MET A 507 24.18 9.18 18.73
CA MET A 507 23.09 10.01 18.22
C MET A 507 22.76 11.18 19.17
N GLU A 508 22.76 10.96 20.48
CA GLU A 508 22.60 12.03 21.48
C GLU A 508 23.74 13.04 21.43
N ASN A 509 24.96 12.56 21.23
CA ASN A 509 26.11 13.45 21.08
C ASN A 509 25.98 14.33 19.82
N PHE A 510 25.51 13.78 18.69
CA PHE A 510 25.22 14.58 17.50
C PHE A 510 24.22 15.70 17.80
N ARG A 511 23.16 15.42 18.56
CA ARG A 511 22.18 16.42 19.00
C ARG A 511 22.79 17.55 19.83
N CYS A 512 23.70 17.23 20.74
CA CYS A 512 24.38 18.19 21.59
C CYS A 512 25.38 19.07 20.83
N ARG A 513 26.08 18.51 19.84
CA ARG A 513 27.10 19.24 19.07
C ARG A 513 26.52 20.24 18.09
N VAL A 514 25.39 19.96 17.50
CA VAL A 514 24.68 20.85 16.56
C VAL A 514 24.43 22.25 17.14
N GLU A 515 24.29 22.35 18.47
CA GLU A 515 24.10 23.65 19.17
C GLU A 515 25.38 24.49 19.25
N LYS A 516 26.53 23.87 19.22
CA LYS A 516 27.82 24.51 19.50
C LYS A 516 28.51 25.07 18.26
N ASN A 517 28.30 24.47 17.06
CA ASN A 517 29.08 24.85 15.88
C ASN A 517 28.28 24.68 14.56
N LYS A 518 28.19 25.74 13.76
CA LYS A 518 27.45 25.78 12.47
C LYS A 518 28.01 24.81 11.43
N LYS A 519 29.35 24.61 11.38
CA LYS A 519 29.98 23.70 10.42
C LYS A 519 29.68 22.26 10.78
N GLU A 520 29.69 21.91 12.07
CA GLU A 520 29.37 20.56 12.54
C GLU A 520 27.91 20.18 12.23
N ARG A 521 26.96 21.15 12.21
CA ARG A 521 25.59 20.88 11.83
C ARG A 521 25.49 20.28 10.43
N LYS A 522 26.19 20.86 9.45
CA LYS A 522 26.17 20.33 8.06
C LYS A 522 26.75 18.93 8.00
N ASP A 523 27.90 18.71 8.63
CA ASP A 523 28.56 17.40 8.62
C ASP A 523 27.68 16.32 9.28
N ILE A 524 26.96 16.65 10.37
CA ILE A 524 26.03 15.75 11.05
C ILE A 524 24.81 15.43 10.16
N ILE A 525 24.23 16.44 9.48
CA ILE A 525 23.13 16.23 8.53
C ILE A 525 23.60 15.30 7.41
N ASP A 526 24.75 15.54 6.83
CA ASP A 526 25.30 14.73 5.74
C ASP A 526 25.56 13.27 6.20
N VAL A 527 26.12 13.06 7.39
CA VAL A 527 26.38 11.71 7.94
C VAL A 527 25.07 10.98 8.22
N LEU A 528 24.09 11.61 8.86
CA LEU A 528 22.79 11.00 9.14
C LEU A 528 22.06 10.64 7.84
N THR A 529 22.12 11.51 6.84
CA THR A 529 21.57 11.24 5.51
C THR A 529 22.25 10.03 4.86
N LEU A 530 23.58 9.94 4.90
CA LEU A 530 24.30 8.77 4.38
C LEU A 530 23.96 7.47 5.13
N LEU A 531 23.76 7.52 6.47
CA LEU A 531 23.35 6.38 7.27
C LEU A 531 21.94 5.90 6.92
N ILE A 532 21.05 6.79 6.49
CA ILE A 532 19.70 6.47 6.02
C ILE A 532 19.76 5.88 4.60
N ASP A 533 20.47 6.51 3.68
CA ASP A 533 20.45 6.24 2.25
C ASP A 533 21.25 5.00 1.84
N LYS A 534 22.46 4.86 2.41
CA LYS A 534 23.39 3.79 1.99
C LYS A 534 23.01 2.44 2.58
N ARG A 535 23.42 1.39 1.89
CA ARG A 535 23.23 0.00 2.33
C ARG A 535 24.57 -0.51 2.87
N TYR A 536 24.55 -1.05 4.07
CA TYR A 536 25.72 -1.59 4.80
C TYR A 536 25.23 -2.62 5.80
N SER A 537 26.14 -3.48 6.28
CA SER A 537 25.81 -4.48 7.30
C SER A 537 25.40 -3.80 8.60
N THR A 538 24.29 -4.22 9.15
CA THR A 538 23.82 -3.78 10.48
C THR A 538 24.07 -4.81 11.57
N GLY A 539 24.72 -5.93 11.24
CA GLY A 539 24.99 -7.03 12.18
C GLY A 539 23.69 -7.64 12.72
N SER A 540 23.55 -7.67 14.04
CA SER A 540 22.33 -8.16 14.69
C SER A 540 21.23 -7.10 14.81
N HIS A 541 21.48 -5.85 14.41
CA HIS A 541 20.49 -4.79 14.48
C HIS A 541 19.54 -4.84 13.29
N ARG A 542 18.26 -4.65 13.56
CA ARG A 542 17.29 -4.49 12.48
C ARG A 542 17.45 -3.12 11.83
N ARG A 543 17.58 -3.10 10.54
CA ARG A 543 17.75 -1.87 9.77
C ARG A 543 16.61 -0.87 10.03
N SER A 544 15.35 -1.32 10.06
CA SER A 544 14.19 -0.47 10.35
C SER A 544 14.31 0.29 11.67
N GLY A 545 14.85 -0.35 12.73
CA GLY A 545 15.11 0.28 14.03
C GLY A 545 16.19 1.34 13.97
N LEU A 546 17.30 1.05 13.27
CA LEU A 546 18.39 2.02 13.08
C LEU A 546 17.96 3.23 12.25
N ILE A 547 17.25 3.00 11.14
CA ILE A 547 16.70 4.08 10.30
C ILE A 547 15.77 4.98 11.12
N THR A 548 14.89 4.40 11.94
CA THR A 548 14.01 5.17 12.83
C THR A 548 14.81 6.05 13.81
N LEU A 549 15.90 5.52 14.38
CA LEU A 549 16.78 6.28 15.29
C LEU A 549 17.49 7.42 14.56
N PHE A 550 18.03 7.15 13.37
CA PHE A 550 18.74 8.15 12.56
C PHE A 550 17.81 9.26 12.07
N GLU A 551 16.63 8.92 11.56
CA GLU A 551 15.61 9.89 11.14
C GLU A 551 15.15 10.77 12.31
N LYS A 552 14.86 10.16 13.46
CA LYS A 552 14.51 10.92 14.67
C LYS A 552 15.60 11.91 15.04
N THR A 553 16.85 11.47 15.02
CA THR A 553 18.01 12.33 15.34
C THR A 553 18.14 13.45 14.31
N LEU A 554 17.98 13.14 13.02
CA LEU A 554 18.05 14.13 11.95
C LEU A 554 16.95 15.18 12.06
N PHE A 555 15.72 14.76 12.37
CA PHE A 555 14.60 15.69 12.56
C PHE A 555 14.82 16.61 13.77
N GLU A 556 15.35 16.09 14.86
CA GLU A 556 15.72 16.92 16.02
C GLU A 556 16.86 17.89 15.69
N VAL A 557 17.79 17.53 14.79
CA VAL A 557 18.81 18.43 14.25
C VAL A 557 18.20 19.55 13.41
N PHE A 558 17.19 19.24 12.61
CA PHE A 558 16.43 20.24 11.84
C PHE A 558 15.66 21.18 12.74
N ASP A 559 14.96 20.66 13.76
CA ASP A 559 14.19 21.45 14.74
C ASP A 559 15.07 22.49 15.49
N LYS A 560 16.33 22.17 15.73
CA LYS A 560 17.30 23.05 16.37
C LYS A 560 17.88 24.12 15.44
N SER A 561 17.45 24.16 14.18
CA SER A 561 17.90 25.21 13.24
C SER A 561 17.23 26.54 13.57
N PRO A 562 17.93 27.69 13.44
CA PRO A 562 17.33 29.01 13.64
C PRO A 562 16.12 29.21 12.76
N THR A 563 15.01 29.71 13.32
CA THR A 563 13.83 30.05 12.53
C THR A 563 14.14 31.21 11.57
N ILE A 564 13.39 31.28 10.47
CA ILE A 564 13.63 32.27 9.40
C ILE A 564 13.51 33.73 9.88
N GLY A 565 12.85 33.97 11.01
CA GLY A 565 12.73 35.30 11.66
C GLY A 565 13.83 35.61 12.67
N SER A 566 14.76 34.67 12.91
CA SER A 566 15.86 34.86 13.87
C SER A 566 16.92 35.83 13.33
N SER A 567 17.49 36.63 14.21
CA SER A 567 18.66 37.47 13.92
C SER A 567 19.98 36.67 13.90
N LEU A 568 19.97 35.39 14.24
CA LEU A 568 21.14 34.53 14.23
C LEU A 568 21.61 34.28 12.80
N ASP A 569 22.87 34.54 12.52
CA ASP A 569 23.50 34.18 11.27
C ASP A 569 23.66 32.66 11.17
N SER A 570 23.10 32.05 10.12
CA SER A 570 23.12 30.62 9.88
C SER A 570 23.09 30.37 8.36
N ILE A 571 23.54 29.19 7.97
CA ILE A 571 23.36 28.67 6.61
C ILE A 571 22.08 27.82 6.48
N PHE A 572 21.42 27.51 7.61
CA PHE A 572 20.18 26.75 7.67
C PHE A 572 19.12 27.57 8.39
N TYR A 573 17.95 27.71 7.81
CA TYR A 573 16.83 28.44 8.38
C TYR A 573 15.57 27.57 8.37
N LEU A 574 14.97 27.36 9.55
CA LEU A 574 13.73 26.60 9.73
C LEU A 574 12.52 27.49 9.48
N ILE A 575 11.53 26.91 8.78
CA ILE A 575 10.20 27.49 8.63
C ILE A 575 9.13 26.40 8.85
N THR A 576 8.10 26.75 9.62
CA THR A 576 6.92 25.91 9.87
C THR A 576 5.70 26.48 9.17
N PHE A 577 4.60 25.73 9.15
CA PHE A 577 3.33 26.18 8.59
C PHE A 577 2.86 27.52 9.22
N ASP A 578 2.95 27.66 10.55
CA ASP A 578 2.52 28.85 11.26
C ASP A 578 3.38 30.08 10.93
N GLU A 579 4.65 29.85 10.65
CA GLU A 579 5.61 30.90 10.32
C GLU A 579 5.72 31.21 8.83
N ARG A 580 4.99 30.50 7.95
CA ARG A 580 5.12 30.61 6.49
C ARG A 580 4.96 32.04 5.95
N LYS A 581 4.22 32.88 6.65
CA LYS A 581 4.05 34.33 6.31
C LYS A 581 5.32 35.17 6.55
N LYS A 582 6.30 34.66 7.31
CA LYS A 582 7.59 35.31 7.57
C LYS A 582 8.66 34.95 6.51
N LEU A 583 8.28 34.19 5.45
CA LEU A 583 9.22 33.82 4.39
C LEU A 583 9.86 35.07 3.80
N ARG A 584 11.20 35.08 3.72
CA ARG A 584 12.02 36.11 3.11
C ARG A 584 13.01 35.52 2.14
N SER A 585 13.68 36.34 1.36
CA SER A 585 14.77 35.92 0.50
C SER A 585 15.97 35.37 1.31
N PRO A 586 16.79 34.45 0.76
CA PRO A 586 18.02 33.98 1.39
C PRO A 586 19.00 35.15 1.55
N SER A 587 19.82 35.10 2.58
CA SER A 587 20.88 36.10 2.81
C SER A 587 22.11 35.83 1.92
N HIS A 588 22.37 34.54 1.67
CA HIS A 588 23.45 34.08 0.80
C HIS A 588 22.94 32.99 -0.18
N PRO A 589 23.54 32.86 -1.37
CA PRO A 589 23.12 31.85 -2.36
C PRO A 589 23.19 30.41 -1.87
N ASN A 590 24.04 30.12 -0.86
CA ASN A 590 24.25 28.80 -0.29
C ASN A 590 23.35 28.51 0.92
N ASP A 591 22.51 29.46 1.31
CA ASP A 591 21.58 29.26 2.43
C ASP A 591 20.58 28.14 2.05
N THR A 592 20.24 27.35 3.03
CA THR A 592 19.30 26.23 2.91
C THR A 592 18.06 26.51 3.76
N LEU A 593 16.91 26.44 3.13
CA LEU A 593 15.62 26.52 3.82
C LEU A 593 15.19 25.12 4.27
N ILE A 594 14.95 24.95 5.55
CA ILE A 594 14.39 23.75 6.16
C ILE A 594 12.90 23.97 6.38
N ILE A 595 12.05 23.16 5.76
CA ILE A 595 10.59 23.24 5.84
C ILE A 595 10.07 22.08 6.69
N ASP A 596 9.48 22.35 7.84
CA ASP A 596 8.68 21.38 8.56
C ASP A 596 7.29 21.29 7.91
N VAL A 597 7.02 20.18 7.23
CA VAL A 597 5.77 19.99 6.50
C VAL A 597 4.63 19.42 7.35
N SER A 598 4.87 19.06 8.60
CA SER A 598 3.88 18.40 9.46
C SER A 598 2.61 19.21 9.72
N GLY A 599 2.71 20.54 9.68
CA GLY A 599 1.57 21.44 9.85
C GLY A 599 0.81 21.80 8.56
N PHE A 600 1.33 21.40 7.40
CA PHE A 600 0.66 21.64 6.12
C PHE A 600 -0.43 20.59 5.87
N GLU A 601 -1.54 21.02 5.27
CA GLU A 601 -2.60 20.11 4.83
C GLU A 601 -2.06 19.11 3.77
N PRO A 602 -2.61 17.91 3.68
CA PRO A 602 -2.20 16.93 2.68
C PRO A 602 -2.23 17.48 1.25
N GLU A 603 -3.20 18.32 0.93
CA GLU A 603 -3.39 18.99 -0.37
C GLU A 603 -4.19 20.30 -0.22
N GLY A 604 -4.41 21.01 -1.32
CA GLY A 604 -5.21 22.23 -1.34
C GLY A 604 -4.41 23.51 -1.09
N VAL A 605 -5.12 24.58 -0.75
CA VAL A 605 -4.55 25.95 -0.62
C VAL A 605 -3.52 26.06 0.52
N ASN A 606 -3.72 25.27 1.57
CA ASN A 606 -2.80 25.19 2.72
C ASN A 606 -1.78 24.06 2.57
N GLY A 607 -1.74 23.41 1.42
CA GLY A 607 -0.76 22.37 1.09
C GLY A 607 0.62 22.96 0.76
N THR A 608 1.57 22.07 0.57
CA THR A 608 2.98 22.42 0.34
C THR A 608 3.29 22.92 -1.06
N CYS A 609 2.45 22.59 -2.07
CA CYS A 609 2.72 22.86 -3.48
C CYS A 609 2.91 24.36 -3.77
N GLN A 610 1.93 25.19 -3.43
CA GLN A 610 1.99 26.64 -3.66
C GLN A 610 3.08 27.31 -2.81
N PHE A 611 3.33 26.76 -1.62
CA PHE A 611 4.37 27.29 -0.75
C PHE A 611 5.76 27.08 -1.34
N LEU A 612 6.04 25.93 -1.95
CA LEU A 612 7.32 25.67 -2.58
C LEU A 612 7.57 26.57 -3.80
N ASP A 613 6.54 26.86 -4.59
CA ASP A 613 6.65 27.83 -5.69
C ASP A 613 7.03 29.23 -5.16
N LEU A 614 6.39 29.69 -4.07
CA LEU A 614 6.75 30.95 -3.41
C LEU A 614 8.20 30.92 -2.89
N VAL A 615 8.67 29.82 -2.32
CA VAL A 615 10.06 29.63 -1.86
C VAL A 615 11.03 29.85 -3.02
N TYR A 616 10.76 29.24 -4.18
CA TYR A 616 11.57 29.44 -5.39
C TYR A 616 11.57 30.90 -5.88
N GLN A 617 10.38 31.53 -5.92
CA GLN A 617 10.24 32.93 -6.34
C GLN A 617 10.99 33.90 -5.41
N MET A 618 11.06 33.60 -4.11
CA MET A 618 11.84 34.38 -3.13
C MET A 618 13.35 34.18 -3.26
N GLY A 619 13.81 33.29 -4.13
CA GLY A 619 15.22 33.11 -4.43
C GLY A 619 15.93 31.93 -3.77
N TRP A 620 15.24 31.12 -2.99
CA TRP A 620 15.82 29.92 -2.40
C TRP A 620 16.14 28.88 -3.47
N ARG A 621 17.32 28.24 -3.34
CA ARG A 621 17.80 27.22 -4.27
C ARG A 621 18.16 25.90 -3.60
N ASN A 622 18.40 25.92 -2.30
CA ASN A 622 18.60 24.72 -1.49
C ASN A 622 17.46 24.59 -0.51
N VAL A 623 16.74 23.50 -0.55
CA VAL A 623 15.59 23.25 0.30
C VAL A 623 15.69 21.85 0.90
N ILE A 624 15.43 21.75 2.18
CA ILE A 624 15.17 20.48 2.88
C ILE A 624 13.72 20.53 3.34
N ALA A 625 12.92 19.54 3.01
CA ALA A 625 11.58 19.39 3.54
C ALA A 625 11.47 18.06 4.28
N TYR A 626 10.94 18.08 5.49
CA TYR A 626 10.94 16.91 6.37
C TYR A 626 9.62 16.72 7.12
N ARG A 627 9.44 15.55 7.74
CA ARG A 627 8.20 15.12 8.39
C ARG A 627 7.03 14.99 7.43
N PHE A 628 7.30 14.58 6.20
CA PHE A 628 6.22 14.19 5.33
C PHE A 628 5.40 13.05 5.92
N ASN A 629 4.10 13.18 5.81
CA ASN A 629 3.13 12.18 6.23
C ASN A 629 1.94 12.14 5.26
N GLY A 630 2.24 11.87 3.99
CA GLY A 630 1.25 11.79 2.92
C GLY A 630 0.89 13.11 2.25
N GLN A 631 1.64 14.21 2.48
CA GLN A 631 1.42 15.45 1.72
C GLN A 631 1.67 15.21 0.24
N ARG A 632 0.66 15.58 -0.57
CA ARG A 632 0.60 15.34 -2.01
C ARG A 632 1.05 16.55 -2.81
N ASN A 633 1.28 16.32 -4.10
CA ASN A 633 1.56 17.38 -5.07
C ASN A 633 2.79 18.23 -4.73
N PHE A 634 3.71 17.74 -3.89
CA PHE A 634 4.90 18.51 -3.56
C PHE A 634 5.76 18.77 -4.79
N GLY A 635 6.06 20.01 -5.08
CA GLY A 635 6.80 20.40 -6.30
C GLY A 635 6.03 20.23 -7.60
N ALA A 636 4.71 19.97 -7.55
CA ALA A 636 3.91 19.87 -8.77
C ALA A 636 3.83 21.22 -9.49
N GLY A 637 4.15 21.21 -10.80
CA GLY A 637 4.17 22.41 -11.63
C GLY A 637 5.33 23.37 -11.36
N LEU A 638 6.28 23.04 -10.48
CA LEU A 638 7.43 23.88 -10.18
C LEU A 638 8.31 24.06 -11.41
N ILE A 639 8.53 25.32 -11.84
CA ILE A 639 9.42 25.66 -12.96
C ILE A 639 10.66 26.33 -12.39
N ALA A 640 11.76 25.57 -12.32
CA ALA A 640 13.03 26.02 -11.77
C ALA A 640 14.06 26.22 -12.90
N LYS A 641 14.03 27.41 -13.55
CA LYS A 641 15.00 27.75 -14.61
C LYS A 641 16.45 27.86 -14.09
N GLN A 642 16.64 28.07 -12.83
CA GLN A 642 17.93 28.04 -12.14
C GLN A 642 17.95 26.81 -11.27
N ASN A 643 19.09 26.13 -11.18
CA ASN A 643 19.24 24.90 -10.41
C ASN A 643 18.65 25.05 -9.00
N MET A 644 17.71 24.22 -8.66
CA MET A 644 17.13 24.12 -7.33
C MET A 644 17.25 22.68 -6.87
N LYS A 645 17.89 22.49 -5.72
CA LYS A 645 18.05 21.21 -5.05
C LYS A 645 17.08 21.10 -3.88
N ILE A 646 16.37 19.98 -3.82
CA ILE A 646 15.32 19.72 -2.84
C ILE A 646 15.54 18.32 -2.25
N ASP A 647 15.85 18.26 -0.95
CA ASP A 647 16.02 17.02 -0.20
C ASP A 647 14.74 16.77 0.61
N LEU A 648 14.16 15.55 0.53
CA LEU A 648 12.87 15.19 1.10
C LEU A 648 13.01 14.02 2.07
N TYR A 649 12.55 14.21 3.32
CA TYR A 649 12.59 13.20 4.37
C TYR A 649 11.21 12.91 4.94
N GLY A 650 10.88 11.63 5.05
CA GLY A 650 9.58 11.14 5.48
C GLY A 650 8.72 10.67 4.32
N ARG A 651 7.45 10.40 4.57
CA ARG A 651 6.52 9.72 3.66
C ARG A 651 5.85 10.70 2.71
N VAL A 652 6.50 10.97 1.59
CA VAL A 652 5.95 11.85 0.55
C VAL A 652 4.75 11.17 -0.13
N GLY A 653 3.65 11.89 -0.27
CA GLY A 653 2.42 11.41 -0.89
C GLY A 653 2.45 11.41 -2.42
N ASP A 654 1.29 11.20 -3.03
CA ASP A 654 1.13 11.06 -4.47
C ASP A 654 1.50 12.34 -5.25
N CYS A 655 1.78 12.17 -6.54
CA CYS A 655 2.04 13.26 -7.49
C CYS A 655 3.24 14.16 -7.13
N LEU A 656 4.25 13.61 -6.43
CA LEU A 656 5.53 14.30 -6.23
C LEU A 656 6.11 14.72 -7.58
N ALA A 657 6.57 15.98 -7.70
CA ALA A 657 7.23 16.55 -8.88
C ALA A 657 6.39 16.45 -10.19
N ALA A 658 5.08 16.25 -10.10
CA ALA A 658 4.22 16.22 -11.28
C ALA A 658 4.35 17.54 -12.09
N PHE A 659 4.49 17.46 -13.40
CA PHE A 659 4.66 18.62 -14.32
C PHE A 659 5.89 19.51 -14.05
N ALA A 660 6.79 19.14 -13.15
CA ALA A 660 7.95 19.95 -12.81
C ALA A 660 8.92 20.10 -13.99
N ASP A 661 9.65 21.24 -14.03
CA ASP A 661 10.56 21.63 -15.10
C ASP A 661 11.84 22.26 -14.52
N GLY A 662 12.91 21.48 -14.42
CA GLY A 662 14.26 21.92 -14.04
C GLY A 662 14.76 21.60 -12.64
N PRO A 663 13.92 21.35 -11.60
CA PRO A 663 14.43 21.11 -10.25
C PRO A 663 15.07 19.72 -10.10
N GLU A 664 15.90 19.59 -9.06
CA GLU A 664 16.48 18.32 -8.64
C GLU A 664 15.84 17.89 -7.30
N PHE A 665 15.21 16.73 -7.28
CA PHE A 665 14.61 16.13 -6.09
C PHE A 665 15.43 14.93 -5.63
N TYR A 666 15.72 14.88 -4.33
CA TYR A 666 16.35 13.75 -3.64
C TYR A 666 15.41 13.27 -2.53
N VAL A 667 14.86 12.08 -2.70
CA VAL A 667 13.88 11.50 -1.78
C VAL A 667 14.55 10.38 -0.99
N HIS A 668 14.68 10.58 0.31
CA HIS A 668 15.43 9.71 1.22
C HIS A 668 14.61 8.54 1.77
N GLU A 669 13.48 8.22 1.12
CA GLU A 669 12.59 7.09 1.41
C GLU A 669 11.87 6.63 0.12
N SER A 670 10.96 5.64 0.25
CA SER A 670 10.02 5.24 -0.81
C SER A 670 8.98 6.33 -1.06
N VAL A 671 8.45 6.38 -2.28
CA VAL A 671 7.41 7.32 -2.71
C VAL A 671 6.14 6.59 -3.13
N GLN A 672 5.03 7.32 -3.13
CA GLN A 672 3.71 6.83 -3.51
C GLN A 672 3.48 6.85 -5.03
N ASP A 673 2.22 6.92 -5.45
CA ASP A 673 1.78 6.79 -6.83
C ASP A 673 1.96 8.10 -7.64
N SER A 674 2.00 7.97 -8.96
CA SER A 674 2.01 9.09 -9.94
C SER A 674 3.17 10.09 -9.78
N VAL A 675 4.31 9.62 -9.28
CA VAL A 675 5.51 10.45 -9.12
C VAL A 675 6.05 10.86 -10.49
N ALA A 676 6.47 12.12 -10.60
CA ALA A 676 6.99 12.72 -11.83
C ALA A 676 6.02 12.63 -13.03
N TYR A 677 4.71 12.64 -12.76
CA TYR A 677 3.67 12.68 -13.81
C TYR A 677 3.91 13.86 -14.74
N CYS A 678 4.01 13.61 -16.06
CA CYS A 678 4.33 14.63 -17.06
C CYS A 678 5.59 15.46 -16.77
N PHE A 679 6.59 14.90 -16.11
CA PHE A 679 7.87 15.55 -15.78
C PHE A 679 8.54 16.06 -17.07
N LYS A 680 9.03 17.30 -17.06
CA LYS A 680 9.55 17.94 -18.27
C LYS A 680 11.06 17.92 -18.35
N SER A 681 11.70 18.25 -17.25
CA SER A 681 13.16 18.25 -17.13
C SER A 681 13.58 18.31 -15.67
N GLY A 682 14.83 17.97 -15.38
CA GLY A 682 15.39 17.97 -14.04
C GLY A 682 15.96 16.60 -13.67
N LYS A 683 16.15 16.41 -12.37
CA LYS A 683 16.69 15.17 -11.83
C LYS A 683 15.85 14.68 -10.66
N LEU A 684 15.61 13.37 -10.61
CA LEU A 684 14.91 12.72 -9.53
C LEU A 684 15.74 11.55 -9.00
N VAL A 685 16.03 11.56 -7.71
CA VAL A 685 16.78 10.49 -7.05
C VAL A 685 15.92 9.94 -5.91
N ILE A 686 15.64 8.62 -5.91
CA ILE A 686 14.81 7.98 -4.91
C ILE A 686 15.58 6.83 -4.27
N TYR A 687 15.76 6.91 -2.94
CA TYR A 687 16.51 5.93 -2.14
C TYR A 687 15.65 4.76 -1.64
N GLY A 688 14.46 4.61 -2.19
CA GLY A 688 13.49 3.55 -1.89
C GLY A 688 12.76 3.05 -3.12
N ASP A 689 11.56 2.51 -2.89
CA ASP A 689 10.65 2.00 -3.92
C ASP A 689 9.74 3.11 -4.44
N VAL A 690 9.16 2.88 -5.62
CA VAL A 690 8.24 3.83 -6.25
C VAL A 690 6.91 3.14 -6.53
N GLY A 691 5.82 3.80 -6.19
CA GLY A 691 4.47 3.34 -6.45
C GLY A 691 4.11 3.24 -7.93
N LYS A 692 2.82 3.24 -8.23
CA LYS A 692 2.30 3.05 -9.59
C LYS A 692 2.46 4.30 -10.45
N THR A 693 2.44 4.11 -11.77
CA THR A 693 2.37 5.18 -12.77
C THR A 693 3.49 6.23 -12.65
N PHE A 694 4.68 5.77 -12.28
CA PHE A 694 5.89 6.58 -12.27
C PHE A 694 6.20 7.15 -13.67
N GLU A 695 6.51 8.44 -13.76
CA GLU A 695 6.84 9.14 -15.01
C GLU A 695 5.80 8.96 -16.14
N TYR A 696 4.51 8.80 -15.80
CA TYR A 696 3.44 8.77 -16.80
C TYR A 696 3.45 10.05 -17.62
N GLY A 697 3.55 9.94 -18.95
CA GLY A 697 3.56 11.08 -19.86
C GLY A 697 4.75 12.02 -19.70
N ALA A 698 5.85 11.60 -19.07
CA ALA A 698 7.05 12.40 -18.92
C ALA A 698 7.64 12.78 -20.28
N LYS A 699 8.27 13.95 -20.35
CA LYS A 699 8.80 14.53 -21.58
C LYS A 699 10.32 14.60 -21.62
N GLY A 700 10.94 14.44 -20.46
CA GLY A 700 12.40 14.49 -20.31
C GLY A 700 12.80 14.38 -18.84
N GLY A 701 14.06 14.68 -18.56
CA GLY A 701 14.64 14.51 -17.24
C GLY A 701 15.34 13.17 -17.06
N VAL A 702 16.00 13.01 -15.93
CA VAL A 702 16.69 11.78 -15.56
C VAL A 702 16.28 11.35 -14.14
N ALA A 703 15.91 10.09 -14.02
CA ALA A 703 15.56 9.50 -12.73
C ALA A 703 16.53 8.38 -12.33
N PHE A 704 16.86 8.31 -11.06
CA PHE A 704 17.64 7.23 -10.44
C PHE A 704 16.87 6.65 -9.27
N ILE A 705 16.59 5.35 -9.30
CA ILE A 705 15.77 4.66 -8.32
C ILE A 705 16.57 3.49 -7.75
N LEU A 706 16.68 3.45 -6.41
CA LEU A 706 17.40 2.39 -5.71
C LEU A 706 16.58 1.09 -5.63
N GLY A 707 15.29 1.20 -5.37
CA GLY A 707 14.37 0.08 -5.15
C GLY A 707 13.60 -0.35 -6.37
N ASP A 708 12.43 -0.97 -6.13
CA ASP A 708 11.53 -1.52 -7.13
C ASP A 708 10.52 -0.50 -7.65
N LEU A 709 10.04 -0.72 -8.87
CA LEU A 709 8.84 -0.08 -9.42
C LEU A 709 7.64 -1.03 -9.31
N ILE A 710 6.52 -0.52 -8.80
CA ILE A 710 5.38 -1.39 -8.52
C ILE A 710 4.65 -1.77 -9.81
N ASP A 711 4.13 -0.78 -10.56
CA ASP A 711 3.31 -1.06 -11.74
C ASP A 711 3.21 0.13 -12.68
N ARG A 712 3.12 -0.15 -13.99
CA ARG A 712 2.86 0.83 -15.06
C ARG A 712 3.80 2.04 -15.09
N PRO A 713 5.10 1.90 -14.92
CA PRO A 713 6.01 3.03 -15.03
C PRO A 713 6.22 3.44 -16.49
N LEU A 714 6.50 4.74 -16.71
CA LEU A 714 6.93 5.32 -18.00
C LEU A 714 5.91 5.19 -19.13
N ILE A 715 4.62 5.00 -18.81
CA ILE A 715 3.55 4.97 -19.80
C ILE A 715 3.47 6.31 -20.54
N ASN A 716 3.28 6.27 -21.85
CA ASN A 716 3.16 7.46 -22.71
C ASN A 716 4.33 8.45 -22.57
N SER A 717 5.46 8.03 -22.06
CA SER A 717 6.63 8.90 -21.94
C SER A 717 7.20 9.23 -23.32
N VAL A 718 7.71 10.44 -23.47
CA VAL A 718 8.17 10.99 -24.76
C VAL A 718 9.53 11.71 -24.62
N GLY A 719 10.09 12.17 -25.72
CA GLY A 719 11.25 13.05 -25.71
C GLY A 719 12.53 12.39 -25.24
N SER A 720 13.13 12.92 -24.16
CA SER A 720 14.42 12.47 -23.60
C SER A 720 14.27 11.86 -22.20
N THR A 721 13.10 11.38 -21.85
CA THR A 721 12.87 10.72 -20.54
C THR A 721 13.81 9.54 -20.37
N THR A 722 14.58 9.55 -19.29
CA THR A 722 15.61 8.54 -18.99
C THR A 722 15.54 8.11 -17.54
N ALA A 723 15.55 6.79 -17.30
CA ALA A 723 15.48 6.23 -15.95
C ALA A 723 16.52 5.13 -15.75
N VAL A 724 17.16 5.12 -14.56
CA VAL A 724 18.02 4.04 -14.06
C VAL A 724 17.33 3.44 -12.83
N ILE A 725 16.94 2.18 -12.94
CA ILE A 725 16.21 1.45 -11.91
C ILE A 725 17.09 0.30 -11.45
N ASN A 726 17.46 0.30 -10.15
CA ASN A 726 18.31 -0.76 -9.64
C ASN A 726 17.53 -2.01 -9.24
N GLY A 727 16.30 -1.87 -8.78
CA GLY A 727 15.38 -2.97 -8.49
C GLY A 727 14.74 -3.60 -9.72
N SER A 728 13.59 -4.19 -9.52
CA SER A 728 12.74 -4.83 -10.53
C SER A 728 11.49 -4.01 -10.84
N CYS A 729 10.76 -4.41 -11.87
CA CYS A 729 9.42 -3.89 -12.16
C CYS A 729 8.41 -5.01 -12.25
N LYS A 730 7.15 -4.76 -11.80
CA LYS A 730 6.11 -5.79 -11.76
C LYS A 730 5.43 -5.99 -13.11
N ASP A 731 4.81 -4.96 -13.72
CA ASP A 731 4.16 -5.11 -15.04
C ASP A 731 3.99 -3.78 -15.80
N TYR A 732 3.63 -3.85 -17.08
CA TYR A 732 3.31 -2.76 -18.00
C TYR A 732 4.37 -1.64 -18.06
N MET A 733 5.67 -1.95 -17.99
CA MET A 733 6.72 -0.96 -18.13
C MET A 733 6.79 -0.40 -19.57
N GLY A 734 6.76 0.92 -19.70
CA GLY A 734 6.97 1.63 -20.95
C GLY A 734 5.85 1.46 -21.97
N GLU A 735 4.61 1.16 -21.54
CA GLU A 735 3.45 1.10 -22.43
C GLU A 735 3.31 2.38 -23.26
N SER A 736 3.14 2.23 -24.58
CA SER A 736 3.04 3.36 -25.53
C SER A 736 4.17 4.39 -25.42
N CYS A 737 5.37 3.98 -25.03
CA CYS A 737 6.53 4.85 -24.91
C CYS A 737 7.01 5.34 -26.27
N MET A 738 7.21 6.65 -26.40
CA MET A 738 7.71 7.33 -27.60
C MET A 738 8.96 8.18 -27.31
N ALA A 739 9.73 7.83 -26.28
CA ALA A 739 10.92 8.57 -25.84
C ALA A 739 12.12 8.28 -26.75
N ALA A 740 12.11 8.78 -27.98
CA ALA A 740 13.11 8.50 -29.01
C ALA A 740 14.55 8.91 -28.64
N ARG A 741 14.72 9.87 -27.71
CA ARG A 741 16.04 10.33 -27.22
C ARG A 741 16.36 9.82 -25.82
N GLY A 742 15.36 9.23 -25.14
CA GLY A 742 15.49 8.64 -23.83
C GLY A 742 15.71 7.13 -23.88
N PHE A 743 15.94 6.55 -22.73
CA PHE A 743 16.05 5.10 -22.53
C PHE A 743 15.90 4.71 -21.05
N ILE A 744 15.67 3.44 -20.83
CA ILE A 744 15.47 2.88 -19.51
C ILE A 744 16.59 1.87 -19.23
N ILE A 745 17.19 1.89 -18.06
CA ILE A 745 18.11 0.87 -17.57
C ILE A 745 17.42 0.17 -16.39
N LEU A 746 17.27 -1.15 -16.47
CA LEU A 746 16.65 -1.97 -15.43
C LEU A 746 17.65 -3.05 -14.98
N ASN A 747 18.12 -2.96 -13.73
CA ASN A 747 19.21 -3.77 -13.21
C ASN A 747 18.78 -5.07 -12.51
N GLY A 748 17.57 -5.14 -11.94
CA GLY A 748 17.09 -6.33 -11.24
C GLY A 748 17.93 -6.73 -10.03
N MET A 749 18.41 -5.76 -9.28
CA MET A 749 19.29 -5.95 -8.12
C MET A 749 18.57 -5.50 -6.84
N THR A 750 18.96 -6.08 -5.73
CA THR A 750 18.53 -5.66 -4.39
C THR A 750 19.68 -5.83 -3.41
N PHE A 751 19.47 -5.39 -2.17
CA PHE A 751 20.45 -5.61 -1.11
C PHE A 751 19.90 -6.63 -0.11
N ASP A 752 20.74 -7.58 0.28
CA ASP A 752 20.42 -8.48 1.38
C ASP A 752 20.52 -7.77 2.75
N ASP A 753 20.23 -8.50 3.82
CA ASP A 753 20.26 -7.97 5.18
C ASP A 753 21.65 -7.55 5.67
N ASN A 754 22.70 -8.06 5.02
CA ASN A 754 24.08 -7.68 5.29
C ASN A 754 24.52 -6.46 4.48
N GLY A 755 23.63 -5.88 3.68
CA GLY A 755 23.95 -4.78 2.78
C GLY A 755 24.77 -5.20 1.57
N VAL A 756 24.76 -6.49 1.24
CA VAL A 756 25.43 -7.04 0.03
C VAL A 756 24.46 -6.96 -1.14
N LEU A 757 24.96 -6.48 -2.27
CA LEU A 757 24.18 -6.41 -3.51
C LEU A 757 23.96 -7.82 -4.07
N VAL A 758 22.71 -8.20 -4.31
CA VAL A 758 22.31 -9.51 -4.82
C VAL A 758 21.36 -9.38 -6.00
N GLU A 759 21.36 -10.38 -6.89
CA GLU A 759 20.43 -10.45 -8.00
C GLU A 759 19.03 -10.81 -7.49
N GLN A 760 18.01 -10.13 -8.02
CA GLN A 760 16.62 -10.58 -7.91
C GLN A 760 16.37 -11.76 -8.85
N GLU A 761 15.30 -12.51 -8.63
CA GLU A 761 14.91 -13.66 -9.45
C GLU A 761 14.80 -13.29 -10.94
N THR A 762 14.27 -12.11 -11.22
CA THR A 762 14.17 -11.52 -12.56
C THR A 762 14.15 -9.99 -12.46
N PRO A 763 14.69 -9.26 -13.43
CA PRO A 763 14.56 -7.81 -13.46
C PRO A 763 13.12 -7.35 -13.78
N TYR A 764 12.33 -8.21 -14.43
CA TYR A 764 10.95 -7.90 -14.80
C TYR A 764 10.03 -9.10 -14.58
N HIS A 765 8.98 -8.90 -13.79
CA HIS A 765 8.07 -9.97 -13.38
C HIS A 765 6.84 -10.11 -14.28
N GLY A 766 6.44 -9.04 -14.98
CA GLY A 766 5.18 -8.95 -15.71
C GLY A 766 5.14 -9.73 -17.02
N GLY A 767 3.95 -9.80 -17.60
CA GLY A 767 3.71 -10.37 -18.92
C GLY A 767 3.65 -9.34 -20.05
N ASN A 768 3.79 -8.03 -19.76
CA ASN A 768 3.62 -6.93 -20.71
C ASN A 768 4.78 -5.94 -20.62
N LEU A 769 5.94 -6.34 -21.15
CA LEU A 769 7.10 -5.46 -21.23
C LEU A 769 7.05 -4.67 -22.54
N PHE A 770 7.03 -3.34 -22.41
CA PHE A 770 7.12 -2.40 -23.52
C PHE A 770 5.97 -2.50 -24.55
N PRO A 771 4.70 -2.69 -24.08
CA PRO A 771 3.58 -2.87 -24.99
C PRO A 771 3.30 -1.59 -25.79
N LEU A 772 2.98 -1.74 -27.08
CA LEU A 772 2.64 -0.62 -27.98
C LEU A 772 3.70 0.50 -28.06
N ALA A 773 4.92 0.27 -27.59
CA ALA A 773 5.98 1.27 -27.68
C ALA A 773 6.37 1.50 -29.15
N ALA A 774 6.53 2.78 -29.51
CA ALA A 774 6.89 3.17 -30.87
C ALA A 774 8.35 3.61 -31.00
N ALA A 775 8.94 4.09 -29.92
CA ALA A 775 10.33 4.49 -29.84
C ALA A 775 10.81 4.39 -28.39
N SER A 776 12.05 4.31 -28.17
CA SER A 776 12.79 4.18 -26.92
C SER A 776 13.52 2.84 -26.85
N THR A 777 14.27 2.64 -25.80
CA THR A 777 15.08 1.43 -25.62
C THR A 777 15.08 1.08 -24.15
N ILE A 778 14.95 -0.21 -23.83
CA ILE A 778 15.21 -0.70 -22.48
C ILE A 778 16.51 -1.52 -22.48
N TYR A 779 17.42 -1.19 -21.59
CA TYR A 779 18.63 -1.96 -21.32
C TYR A 779 18.40 -2.78 -20.06
N LEU A 780 18.26 -4.10 -20.21
CA LEU A 780 17.98 -5.05 -19.14
C LEU A 780 19.26 -5.75 -18.69
N ARG A 781 19.57 -5.68 -17.41
CA ARG A 781 20.53 -6.61 -16.83
C ARG A 781 19.86 -7.97 -16.62
N ASP A 782 20.11 -8.91 -17.53
CA ASP A 782 19.49 -10.24 -17.54
C ASP A 782 20.50 -11.31 -17.97
N PRO A 783 21.57 -11.56 -17.17
CA PRO A 783 22.62 -12.51 -17.51
C PRO A 783 22.16 -13.96 -17.56
N ARG A 784 20.99 -14.28 -16.96
CA ARG A 784 20.43 -15.62 -16.89
C ARG A 784 19.34 -15.86 -17.92
N ASN A 785 19.05 -14.89 -18.78
CA ASN A 785 17.98 -14.94 -19.77
C ASN A 785 16.60 -15.28 -19.16
N THR A 786 16.26 -14.65 -18.05
CA THR A 786 14.99 -14.81 -17.35
C THR A 786 13.82 -14.14 -18.07
N ILE A 787 14.10 -13.18 -18.95
CA ILE A 787 13.09 -12.51 -19.76
C ILE A 787 12.89 -13.28 -21.07
N HIS A 788 11.68 -13.77 -21.26
CA HIS A 788 11.26 -14.55 -22.43
C HIS A 788 10.52 -13.70 -23.46
N GLU A 789 10.44 -14.18 -24.71
CA GLU A 789 9.80 -13.45 -25.81
C GLU A 789 8.28 -13.26 -25.59
N ASP A 790 7.62 -14.13 -24.87
CA ASP A 790 6.20 -14.04 -24.52
C ASP A 790 5.86 -12.89 -23.56
N GLN A 791 6.86 -12.30 -22.89
CA GLN A 791 6.71 -11.09 -22.08
C GLN A 791 6.80 -9.80 -22.94
N LEU A 792 7.26 -9.91 -24.18
CA LEU A 792 7.51 -8.79 -25.08
C LEU A 792 6.26 -8.51 -25.91
N ASN A 793 5.49 -7.52 -25.55
CA ASN A 793 4.26 -7.19 -26.24
C ASN A 793 4.51 -6.12 -27.33
N GLY A 794 4.91 -6.56 -28.52
CA GLY A 794 5.24 -5.66 -29.66
C GLY A 794 6.69 -5.13 -29.64
N SER A 795 7.57 -5.79 -28.93
CA SER A 795 9.01 -5.50 -28.88
C SER A 795 9.85 -6.77 -29.10
N ARG A 796 11.15 -6.59 -29.25
CA ARG A 796 12.09 -7.70 -29.42
C ARG A 796 13.38 -7.45 -28.64
N ILE A 797 14.04 -8.54 -28.26
CA ILE A 797 15.37 -8.49 -27.66
C ILE A 797 16.43 -8.53 -28.75
N VAL A 798 17.43 -7.69 -28.61
CA VAL A 798 18.63 -7.66 -29.45
C VAL A 798 19.87 -7.56 -28.57
N SER A 799 21.02 -7.93 -29.15
CA SER A 799 22.31 -7.85 -28.44
C SER A 799 22.70 -6.39 -28.15
N LEU A 800 23.38 -6.17 -27.03
CA LEU A 800 23.98 -4.89 -26.68
C LEU A 800 25.15 -4.57 -27.62
N SER A 801 25.21 -3.35 -28.17
CA SER A 801 26.34 -2.88 -28.96
C SER A 801 27.35 -2.10 -28.09
N ILE A 802 28.56 -1.88 -28.62
CA ILE A 802 29.59 -1.05 -27.96
C ILE A 802 29.09 0.40 -27.80
N GLU A 803 28.34 0.90 -28.77
CA GLU A 803 27.72 2.23 -28.77
C GLU A 803 26.67 2.34 -27.67
N ASP A 804 25.85 1.30 -27.50
CA ASP A 804 24.88 1.23 -26.40
C ASP A 804 25.59 1.28 -25.04
N TRP A 805 26.68 0.52 -24.88
CA TRP A 805 27.45 0.54 -23.64
C TRP A 805 28.04 1.92 -23.35
N LYS A 806 28.63 2.58 -24.36
CA LYS A 806 29.15 3.96 -24.22
C LYS A 806 28.04 4.93 -23.82
N LYS A 807 26.80 4.71 -24.24
CA LYS A 807 25.63 5.54 -23.91
C LYS A 807 25.16 5.36 -22.46
N ILE A 808 25.11 4.12 -21.97
CA ILE A 808 24.58 3.85 -20.62
C ILE A 808 25.63 3.98 -19.51
N LEU A 809 26.91 3.75 -19.79
CA LEU A 809 28.00 3.76 -18.81
C LEU A 809 28.08 5.06 -17.99
N PRO A 810 27.92 6.27 -18.53
CA PRO A 810 27.95 7.50 -17.74
C PRO A 810 26.86 7.55 -16.68
N LEU A 811 25.66 7.04 -16.97
CA LEU A 811 24.56 6.98 -16.01
C LEU A 811 24.78 5.90 -14.94
N LEU A 812 25.36 4.77 -15.33
CA LEU A 812 25.75 3.74 -14.37
C LEU A 812 26.84 4.24 -13.41
N LYS A 813 27.77 5.05 -13.87
CA LYS A 813 28.76 5.72 -13.01
C LYS A 813 28.15 6.79 -12.10
N GLU A 814 27.13 7.50 -12.55
CA GLU A 814 26.38 8.41 -11.69
C GLU A 814 25.57 7.65 -10.66
N ASN A 815 24.91 6.55 -11.05
CA ASN A 815 24.22 5.61 -10.16
C ASN A 815 25.16 5.06 -9.07
N GLU A 816 26.39 4.74 -9.41
CA GLU A 816 27.42 4.33 -8.46
C GLU A 816 27.71 5.41 -7.41
N LYS A 817 27.86 6.67 -7.81
CA LYS A 817 28.04 7.79 -6.87
C LYS A 817 26.85 7.95 -5.93
N LEU A 818 25.63 7.85 -6.47
CA LEU A 818 24.38 8.02 -5.72
C LEU A 818 24.15 6.89 -4.72
N PHE A 819 24.23 5.65 -5.16
CA PHE A 819 23.80 4.49 -4.37
C PHE A 819 24.95 3.60 -3.87
N GLY A 820 26.13 3.72 -4.42
CA GLY A 820 27.27 2.86 -4.08
C GLY A 820 27.28 1.52 -4.84
N ILE A 821 26.41 1.35 -5.82
CA ILE A 821 26.36 0.17 -6.70
C ILE A 821 27.41 0.35 -7.79
N ARG A 822 28.57 -0.33 -7.67
CA ARG A 822 29.66 -0.19 -8.63
C ARG A 822 29.31 -0.83 -9.96
N VAL A 823 29.82 -0.24 -11.05
CA VAL A 823 29.62 -0.81 -12.39
C VAL A 823 30.17 -2.22 -12.47
N GLU A 824 31.29 -2.50 -11.79
CA GLU A 824 31.87 -3.86 -11.70
C GLU A 824 30.94 -4.85 -11.00
N ASP A 825 30.22 -4.42 -9.94
CA ASP A 825 29.23 -5.28 -9.25
C ASP A 825 28.09 -5.65 -10.17
N LEU A 826 27.62 -4.71 -11.00
CA LEU A 826 26.58 -4.97 -12.01
C LEU A 826 27.05 -5.94 -13.10
N LEU A 827 28.33 -5.95 -13.44
CA LEU A 827 28.91 -6.85 -14.44
C LEU A 827 29.39 -8.18 -13.85
N THR A 828 29.39 -8.33 -12.53
CA THR A 828 29.78 -9.57 -11.86
C THR A 828 28.59 -10.52 -11.75
N VAL A 829 28.74 -11.74 -12.24
CA VAL A 829 27.74 -12.81 -12.18
C VAL A 829 28.41 -14.06 -11.63
N ASP A 830 27.85 -14.62 -10.56
CA ASP A 830 28.44 -15.78 -9.84
C ASP A 830 29.92 -15.58 -9.45
N GLY A 831 30.27 -14.35 -9.05
CA GLY A 831 31.64 -13.96 -8.68
C GLY A 831 32.61 -13.75 -9.85
N ILE A 832 32.15 -13.83 -11.09
CA ILE A 832 32.96 -13.67 -12.30
C ILE A 832 32.59 -12.37 -13.00
N LEU A 833 33.56 -11.51 -13.25
CA LEU A 833 33.37 -10.29 -14.05
C LEU A 833 33.21 -10.68 -15.53
N LYS A 834 32.06 -10.33 -16.08
CA LYS A 834 31.67 -10.60 -17.48
C LYS A 834 31.71 -9.32 -18.32
N LYS A 835 31.69 -9.49 -19.65
CA LYS A 835 31.56 -8.38 -20.57
C LYS A 835 30.16 -7.80 -20.56
N PRO A 836 29.97 -6.50 -20.86
CA PRO A 836 28.65 -5.87 -20.86
C PRO A 836 27.61 -6.59 -21.73
N GLU A 837 28.00 -7.08 -22.89
CA GLU A 837 27.13 -7.79 -23.83
C GLU A 837 26.71 -9.20 -23.36
N GLU A 838 27.36 -9.74 -22.36
CA GLU A 838 26.99 -11.00 -21.69
C GLU A 838 26.03 -10.80 -20.54
N VAL A 839 25.90 -9.55 -20.05
CA VAL A 839 25.12 -9.21 -18.85
C VAL A 839 23.88 -8.40 -19.22
N TYR A 840 24.01 -7.46 -20.16
CA TYR A 840 22.93 -6.59 -20.56
C TYR A 840 22.37 -6.99 -21.93
N ARG A 841 21.04 -7.00 -22.02
CA ARG A 841 20.25 -7.21 -23.24
C ARG A 841 19.50 -5.93 -23.56
N LYS A 842 19.26 -5.69 -24.85
CA LYS A 842 18.56 -4.50 -25.34
C LYS A 842 17.19 -4.89 -25.84
N VAL A 843 16.13 -4.21 -25.36
CA VAL A 843 14.75 -4.35 -25.85
C VAL A 843 14.40 -3.13 -26.67
N ILE A 844 13.91 -3.36 -27.89
CA ILE A 844 13.47 -2.31 -28.83
C ILE A 844 12.08 -2.64 -29.38
N PRO A 845 11.28 -1.62 -29.73
CA PRO A 845 10.02 -1.85 -30.42
C PRO A 845 10.23 -2.54 -31.78
N ILE A 846 9.24 -3.34 -32.19
CA ILE A 846 9.20 -3.92 -33.54
C ILE A 846 8.68 -2.83 -34.49
N GLU A 847 9.43 -2.50 -35.53
CA GLU A 847 8.95 -1.60 -36.56
C GLU A 847 7.75 -2.20 -37.29
N VAL A 848 6.62 -1.50 -37.30
CA VAL A 848 5.43 -1.92 -38.03
C VAL A 848 5.61 -1.55 -39.49
N THR A 849 6.19 -2.44 -40.29
CA THR A 849 6.34 -2.30 -41.74
C THR A 849 5.11 -2.80 -42.53
N ALA A 850 4.00 -3.11 -41.88
CA ALA A 850 2.84 -3.77 -42.49
C ALA A 850 2.13 -2.92 -43.55
N LEU A 851 2.18 -1.60 -43.49
CA LEU A 851 1.53 -0.72 -44.47
C LEU A 851 2.33 -0.55 -45.77
N THR A 852 3.65 -0.66 -45.74
CA THR A 852 4.51 -0.47 -46.94
C THR A 852 4.57 -1.68 -47.85
N LYS A 853 4.26 -2.88 -47.37
CA LYS A 853 4.21 -4.09 -48.21
C LYS A 853 2.89 -4.25 -48.98
N TYR A 854 1.81 -3.62 -48.55
CA TYR A 854 0.54 -3.64 -49.30
C TYR A 854 0.51 -2.62 -50.46
N GLU A 855 1.25 -1.56 -50.42
CA GLU A 855 1.34 -0.58 -51.48
C GLU A 855 2.26 -1.01 -52.64
N GLN A 856 3.09 -2.02 -52.45
CA GLN A 856 3.96 -2.55 -53.51
C GLN A 856 3.39 -3.78 -54.27
N GLY A 857 2.18 -4.16 -53.96
CA GLY A 857 1.52 -5.35 -54.50
C GLY A 857 0.27 -5.09 -55.34
N ILE A 858 0.03 -3.84 -55.81
CA ILE A 858 -1.01 -3.52 -56.79
C ILE A 858 -0.35 -2.98 -58.07
#